data_ebf5cf8957f9918774a9bc762943d970
#
_entry.id   ebf5cf8957f9918774a9bc762943d970
#
_cell.length_a   1.000
_cell.length_b   1.000
_cell.length_c   1.000
_cell.angle_alpha   90.00
_cell.angle_beta   90.00
_cell.angle_gamma   90.00
#
_symmetry.space_group_name_H-M   'P 1'
#
loop_
_entity.id
_entity.type
_entity.pdbx_description
1 polymer ?
#
loop_
_entity_poly.entity_id
_entity_poly.type
_entity_poly.pdbx_seq_one_letter_code
_entity_poly.pdbx_strand_id
1 'polypeptide(L)'
;MDKINAIVKKLIMNVMILGLGILASCSKAPDFITVTSPDGKIKLVVDLKDSVSYSIVHEGEVLVSPSALAMKFEGGRMLGVGEASYKVKIGSTSESVDAPFYRQNKISAEWNYARVDYADWTLEFRVYNEGVAWRFETEFESDAVVLDETAQFVFPEDPMAWVPYSRGKDLIANSYQSQYTYEKVSRFGSQSNLTFLPVAVKNKSGKTLLICESDLRSYPGMFLEGMEGGYSATFAKLPDSTYIPPTRCQLKIATRQDVIARTEGTRSYPWRIVAVAENDIQLPTNDLVYLLGEPRKVGDVSWIKPGLVSWEWWNDCGLTNINFKPGVNTETYKAYIDFAARFNIPYIIIDEGWSAKDDIMVIKEAVDLKGLIAYGAERNVGIIIWAVANVLDDKLEEACAFYSQMGVKGFKVDFFDRDDQRCVDMVYRLAEAAGTYHLMLDLHGIYKPTGLNRTYPHIVNFEGVFGLEEVKWSNPDMPLYDVTFPYIRQVQGPVDYTQGAYINSTKEGFEINYHKPMSQGTRAHQVATYVVFDSPLAMLCDTPSHYLADVPCTEFITSIPTVFEQTHIIAGQIGEYIVTTREKDGKWYVGALTNWDEREVIINLSFLEKGKQYTAKLLADAADSSVKPEKYKISTIDVDSASEILVKLAKGGGAALIIEAK
;
A
#
# COMPACT_ATOMS: atom_id res chain seq x y z
N MET A 1 0.69 37.37 -4.06
CA MET A 1 1.07 36.65 -5.30
C MET A 1 2.25 37.26 -6.03
N ASP A 2 2.28 38.57 -6.24
CA ASP A 2 3.38 39.21 -7.02
C ASP A 2 4.75 39.18 -6.35
N LYS A 3 4.85 39.20 -5.04
CA LYS A 3 6.14 39.11 -4.33
C LYS A 3 6.74 37.71 -4.36
N ILE A 4 5.92 36.65 -4.33
CA ILE A 4 6.35 35.24 -4.39
C ILE A 4 6.86 34.92 -5.81
N ASN A 5 6.14 35.35 -6.83
CA ASN A 5 6.59 35.19 -8.22
C ASN A 5 7.89 35.97 -8.55
N ALA A 6 8.12 37.09 -7.88
CA ALA A 6 9.36 37.86 -8.03
C ALA A 6 10.57 37.17 -7.37
N ILE A 7 10.39 36.51 -6.25
CA ILE A 7 11.43 35.74 -5.56
C ILE A 7 11.79 34.48 -6.39
N VAL A 8 10.79 33.74 -6.88
CA VAL A 8 11.01 32.56 -7.73
C VAL A 8 11.68 32.96 -9.07
N LYS A 9 11.26 34.04 -9.71
CA LYS A 9 11.95 34.57 -10.94
C LYS A 9 13.38 35.02 -10.66
N LYS A 10 13.66 35.66 -9.54
CA LYS A 10 15.02 36.00 -9.13
C LYS A 10 15.90 34.80 -8.85
N LEU A 11 15.34 33.72 -8.24
CA LEU A 11 16.03 32.46 -8.02
C LEU A 11 16.42 31.78 -9.35
N ILE A 12 15.51 31.75 -10.33
CA ILE A 12 15.74 31.14 -11.64
C ILE A 12 16.81 31.93 -12.44
N MET A 13 16.86 33.25 -12.31
CA MET A 13 17.78 34.11 -13.07
C MET A 13 19.22 34.08 -12.52
N ASN A 14 19.45 33.77 -11.24
CA ASN A 14 20.79 33.69 -10.65
C ASN A 14 21.47 32.30 -10.83
N VAL A 15 20.80 31.30 -11.38
CA VAL A 15 21.33 29.93 -11.56
C VAL A 15 22.04 29.73 -12.91
N MET A 16 22.05 30.75 -13.80
CA MET A 16 22.68 30.62 -15.14
C MET A 16 24.20 30.84 -15.17
N ILE A 17 24.87 31.13 -14.05
CA ILE A 17 26.33 31.32 -14.05
C ILE A 17 26.92 30.56 -12.85
N LEU A 18 27.42 29.38 -13.07
CA LEU A 18 28.60 28.82 -12.37
C LEU A 18 28.87 27.38 -12.85
N GLY A 19 29.64 27.30 -13.90
CA GLY A 19 30.38 26.09 -14.26
C GLY A 19 31.85 26.27 -13.94
N LEU A 20 32.46 25.28 -13.36
CA LEU A 20 33.88 25.01 -13.17
C LEU A 20 34.75 26.02 -12.39
N GLY A 21 35.24 25.54 -11.23
CA GLY A 21 36.38 26.14 -10.55
C GLY A 21 36.58 25.55 -9.17
N ILE A 22 37.38 24.47 -9.06
CA ILE A 22 37.88 23.98 -7.75
C ILE A 22 39.00 24.94 -7.31
N LEU A 23 38.67 25.81 -6.36
CA LEU A 23 39.68 26.49 -5.53
C LEU A 23 39.23 26.37 -4.07
N ALA A 24 40.01 25.69 -3.28
CA ALA A 24 39.85 25.62 -1.82
C ALA A 24 40.07 27.02 -1.23
N SER A 25 38.96 27.69 -0.93
CA SER A 25 38.92 28.86 -0.06
C SER A 25 37.90 28.59 1.04
N CYS A 26 38.13 29.05 2.26
CA CYS A 26 37.13 29.07 3.34
C CYS A 26 35.92 29.91 2.92
N SER A 27 35.05 29.37 2.10
CA SER A 27 33.80 30.00 1.72
C SER A 27 32.73 29.61 2.74
N LYS A 28 31.95 30.58 3.19
CA LYS A 28 30.71 30.36 3.94
C LYS A 28 29.91 29.25 3.24
N ALA A 29 29.31 28.35 4.00
CA ALA A 29 28.43 27.32 3.45
C ALA A 29 27.30 27.97 2.61
N PRO A 30 26.87 27.39 1.48
CA PRO A 30 25.90 28.01 0.59
C PRO A 30 24.52 28.11 1.27
N ASP A 31 23.91 29.30 1.26
CA ASP A 31 22.56 29.52 1.81
C ASP A 31 21.49 28.70 1.05
N PHE A 32 21.77 28.31 -0.20
CA PHE A 32 20.88 27.51 -1.07
C PHE A 32 21.63 26.35 -1.72
N ILE A 33 20.98 25.20 -1.78
CA ILE A 33 21.46 24.05 -2.55
C ILE A 33 20.42 23.63 -3.58
N THR A 34 20.89 23.05 -4.69
CA THR A 34 20.05 22.49 -5.73
C THR A 34 20.51 21.07 -6.05
N VAL A 35 19.58 20.13 -6.07
CA VAL A 35 19.80 18.76 -6.52
C VAL A 35 18.83 18.46 -7.64
N THR A 36 19.33 17.89 -8.73
CA THR A 36 18.51 17.57 -9.91
C THR A 36 18.42 16.05 -10.06
N SER A 37 17.30 15.52 -10.52
CA SER A 37 17.17 14.09 -10.84
C SER A 37 18.19 13.65 -11.90
N PRO A 38 18.52 12.36 -12.01
CA PRO A 38 19.44 11.85 -13.03
C PRO A 38 19.05 12.24 -14.47
N ASP A 39 17.76 12.22 -14.80
CA ASP A 39 17.23 12.65 -16.11
C ASP A 39 17.13 14.17 -16.29
N GLY A 40 17.40 14.96 -15.26
CA GLY A 40 17.39 16.42 -15.28
C GLY A 40 16.01 17.08 -15.17
N LYS A 41 14.92 16.33 -15.07
CA LYS A 41 13.55 16.87 -15.07
C LYS A 41 13.10 17.43 -13.74
N ILE A 42 13.37 16.71 -12.63
CA ILE A 42 13.03 17.15 -11.27
C ILE A 42 14.20 17.91 -10.67
N LYS A 43 13.91 19.06 -10.09
CA LYS A 43 14.87 19.88 -9.36
C LYS A 43 14.34 20.16 -7.95
N LEU A 44 15.09 19.73 -6.95
CA LEU A 44 14.91 20.10 -5.56
C LEU A 44 15.76 21.35 -5.27
N VAL A 45 15.14 22.38 -4.71
CA VAL A 45 15.81 23.59 -4.20
C VAL A 45 15.60 23.64 -2.69
N VAL A 46 16.69 23.71 -1.93
CA VAL A 46 16.65 23.80 -0.45
C VAL A 46 17.24 25.14 -0.02
N ASP A 47 16.50 25.87 0.80
CA ASP A 47 16.95 27.07 1.50
C ASP A 47 17.40 26.68 2.91
N LEU A 48 18.64 27.04 3.25
CA LEU A 48 19.30 26.70 4.53
C LEU A 48 19.60 27.97 5.38
N LYS A 49 19.10 29.14 4.99
CA LYS A 49 19.55 30.41 5.54
C LYS A 49 19.13 30.63 7.00
N ASP A 50 17.85 30.71 7.27
CA ASP A 50 17.29 31.02 8.61
C ASP A 50 16.54 29.83 9.19
N SER A 51 15.85 29.10 8.31
CA SER A 51 15.15 27.84 8.59
C SER A 51 15.19 26.98 7.33
N VAL A 52 15.24 25.67 7.52
CA VAL A 52 15.24 24.76 6.37
C VAL A 52 13.88 24.76 5.71
N SER A 53 13.86 25.05 4.40
CA SER A 53 12.70 24.83 3.55
C SER A 53 13.10 24.27 2.20
N TYR A 54 12.17 23.59 1.54
CA TYR A 54 12.40 22.98 0.23
C TYR A 54 11.34 23.39 -0.78
N SER A 55 11.69 23.32 -2.05
CA SER A 55 10.78 23.47 -3.18
C SER A 55 11.05 22.39 -4.22
N ILE A 56 10.02 21.93 -4.93
CA ILE A 56 10.15 20.96 -6.02
C ILE A 56 9.71 21.62 -7.31
N VAL A 57 10.56 21.52 -8.32
CA VAL A 57 10.33 22.06 -9.67
C VAL A 57 10.46 20.90 -10.67
N HIS A 58 9.53 20.76 -11.59
CA HIS A 58 9.59 19.79 -12.68
C HIS A 58 9.53 20.51 -14.02
N GLU A 59 10.60 20.40 -14.83
CA GLU A 59 10.74 21.07 -16.15
C GLU A 59 10.40 22.58 -16.12
N GLY A 60 10.80 23.26 -15.05
CA GLY A 60 10.58 24.69 -14.86
C GLY A 60 9.24 25.07 -14.21
N GLU A 61 8.33 24.13 -14.02
CA GLU A 61 7.08 24.32 -13.27
C GLU A 61 7.28 24.03 -11.78
N VAL A 62 6.87 24.97 -10.92
CA VAL A 62 6.90 24.77 -9.46
C VAL A 62 5.74 23.86 -9.08
N LEU A 63 6.06 22.69 -8.51
CA LEU A 63 5.06 21.73 -8.02
C LEU A 63 4.83 21.87 -6.52
N VAL A 64 5.90 22.12 -5.75
CA VAL A 64 5.85 22.40 -4.31
C VAL A 64 6.57 23.72 -4.06
N SER A 65 5.87 24.68 -3.47
CA SER A 65 6.39 25.98 -3.02
C SER A 65 7.26 25.82 -1.79
N PRO A 66 8.00 26.86 -1.33
CA PRO A 66 8.81 26.75 -0.12
C PRO A 66 8.02 26.19 1.06
N SER A 67 8.43 25.02 1.54
CA SER A 67 7.79 24.19 2.56
C SER A 67 8.79 23.89 3.66
N ALA A 68 8.43 24.19 4.92
CA ALA A 68 9.32 24.10 6.07
C ALA A 68 9.56 22.67 6.53
N LEU A 69 10.79 22.41 7.02
CA LEU A 69 11.23 21.18 7.65
C LEU A 69 11.88 21.49 9.00
N ALA A 70 11.42 20.86 10.08
CA ALA A 70 12.03 20.98 11.41
C ALA A 70 11.70 19.77 12.28
N MET A 71 12.50 19.55 13.33
CA MET A 71 12.17 18.61 14.41
C MET A 71 12.36 19.32 15.75
N LYS A 72 11.42 19.11 16.66
CA LYS A 72 11.43 19.66 18.02
C LYS A 72 11.65 18.56 19.05
N PHE A 73 12.63 18.76 19.90
CA PHE A 73 12.98 17.85 20.98
C PHE A 73 12.70 18.46 22.36
N GLU A 74 12.62 17.60 23.36
CA GLU A 74 12.58 18.00 24.75
C GLU A 74 13.80 18.90 25.11
N GLY A 75 13.64 19.81 26.07
CA GLY A 75 14.69 20.79 26.38
C GLY A 75 14.76 21.99 25.43
N GLY A 76 13.83 22.06 24.45
CA GLY A 76 13.71 23.23 23.54
C GLY A 76 14.63 23.20 22.34
N ARG A 77 15.34 22.09 22.10
CA ARG A 77 16.17 21.92 20.91
C ARG A 77 15.31 21.79 19.66
N MET A 78 15.70 22.47 18.59
CA MET A 78 15.07 22.39 17.29
C MET A 78 16.13 22.14 16.20
N LEU A 79 15.91 21.15 15.34
CA LEU A 79 16.68 20.93 14.11
C LEU A 79 15.99 21.66 12.96
N GLY A 80 16.79 22.16 12.03
CA GLY A 80 16.28 22.85 10.84
C GLY A 80 15.93 24.34 11.07
N VAL A 81 16.24 24.92 12.24
CA VAL A 81 15.94 26.32 12.56
C VAL A 81 17.13 26.96 13.25
N GLY A 82 17.61 28.10 12.71
CA GLY A 82 18.59 28.97 13.37
C GLY A 82 20.04 28.47 13.41
N GLU A 83 20.39 27.41 12.68
CA GLU A 83 21.73 26.85 12.68
C GLU A 83 22.56 27.37 11.51
N ALA A 84 23.67 28.05 11.83
CA ALA A 84 24.52 28.74 10.84
C ALA A 84 25.77 27.96 10.36
N SER A 85 26.07 26.79 10.97
CA SER A 85 27.28 26.01 10.66
C SER A 85 26.93 24.61 10.19
N TYR A 86 27.18 24.32 8.92
CA TYR A 86 26.95 23.02 8.28
C TYR A 86 27.93 22.79 7.13
N LYS A 87 28.05 21.52 6.72
CA LYS A 87 28.75 21.11 5.50
C LYS A 87 27.76 20.50 4.53
N VAL A 88 27.96 20.76 3.24
CA VAL A 88 27.12 20.19 2.19
C VAL A 88 27.93 19.23 1.35
N LYS A 89 27.40 18.02 1.17
CA LYS A 89 27.92 17.03 0.23
C LYS A 89 26.86 16.70 -0.78
N ILE A 90 27.14 16.88 -2.06
CA ILE A 90 26.28 16.51 -3.17
C ILE A 90 26.94 15.36 -3.94
N GLY A 91 26.16 14.39 -4.38
CA GLY A 91 26.65 13.25 -5.14
C GLY A 91 25.56 12.53 -5.88
N SER A 92 25.94 11.45 -6.54
CA SER A 92 25.04 10.53 -7.25
C SER A 92 25.35 9.09 -6.84
N THR A 93 24.35 8.21 -6.93
CA THR A 93 24.51 6.78 -6.66
C THR A 93 23.43 5.98 -7.37
N SER A 94 23.64 4.68 -7.44
CA SER A 94 22.68 3.75 -7.99
C SER A 94 22.64 2.48 -7.15
N GLU A 95 21.50 1.82 -7.13
CA GLU A 95 21.29 0.55 -6.44
C GLU A 95 20.48 -0.39 -7.33
N SER A 96 20.76 -1.69 -7.23
CA SER A 96 19.93 -2.73 -7.81
C SER A 96 19.45 -3.64 -6.68
N VAL A 97 18.14 -3.70 -6.48
CA VAL A 97 17.48 -4.39 -5.38
C VAL A 97 16.74 -5.61 -5.91
N ASP A 98 17.04 -6.79 -5.36
CA ASP A 98 16.20 -7.96 -5.55
C ASP A 98 14.94 -7.81 -4.69
N ALA A 99 13.78 -7.89 -5.34
CA ALA A 99 12.48 -7.60 -4.74
C ALA A 99 11.53 -8.82 -4.82
N PRO A 100 11.84 -9.90 -4.07
CA PRO A 100 10.99 -11.10 -4.08
C PRO A 100 9.60 -10.76 -3.56
N PHE A 101 8.57 -11.33 -4.18
CA PHE A 101 7.16 -11.14 -3.81
C PHE A 101 6.65 -9.70 -3.95
N TYR A 102 7.32 -8.89 -4.74
CA TYR A 102 6.92 -7.54 -5.08
C TYR A 102 6.38 -7.49 -6.51
N ARG A 103 5.88 -6.34 -6.96
CA ARG A 103 5.31 -6.14 -8.31
C ARG A 103 6.30 -6.36 -9.46
N GLN A 104 7.58 -6.48 -9.15
CA GLN A 104 8.66 -6.85 -10.07
C GLN A 104 9.81 -7.52 -9.28
N ASN A 105 10.53 -8.44 -9.93
CA ASN A 105 11.57 -9.23 -9.27
C ASN A 105 12.82 -8.42 -8.92
N LYS A 106 13.09 -7.35 -9.66
CA LYS A 106 14.31 -6.54 -9.52
C LYS A 106 14.02 -5.08 -9.82
N ILE A 107 14.51 -4.20 -8.97
CA ILE A 107 14.38 -2.76 -9.11
C ILE A 107 15.77 -2.17 -9.29
N SER A 108 15.96 -1.39 -10.36
CA SER A 108 17.16 -0.58 -10.57
C SER A 108 16.81 0.87 -10.33
N ALA A 109 17.51 1.53 -9.40
CA ALA A 109 17.28 2.90 -9.04
C ALA A 109 18.56 3.73 -9.14
N GLU A 110 18.43 4.94 -9.63
CA GLU A 110 19.48 5.95 -9.65
C GLU A 110 18.95 7.21 -9.00
N TRP A 111 19.78 7.87 -8.21
CA TRP A 111 19.40 9.15 -7.62
C TRP A 111 20.61 10.06 -7.38
N ASN A 112 20.35 11.34 -7.39
CA ASN A 112 21.27 12.34 -6.88
C ASN A 112 20.86 12.70 -5.46
N TYR A 113 21.81 13.06 -4.62
CA TYR A 113 21.57 13.36 -3.22
C TYR A 113 22.30 14.62 -2.75
N ALA A 114 21.77 15.23 -1.71
CA ALA A 114 22.48 16.18 -0.86
C ALA A 114 22.42 15.72 0.60
N ARG A 115 23.56 15.77 1.27
CA ARG A 115 23.64 15.65 2.73
C ARG A 115 24.09 16.99 3.28
N VAL A 116 23.34 17.49 4.24
CA VAL A 116 23.62 18.71 4.98
C VAL A 116 23.98 18.28 6.39
N ASP A 117 25.30 18.21 6.66
CA ASP A 117 25.85 17.71 7.92
C ASP A 117 26.06 18.89 8.89
N TYR A 118 25.35 18.88 9.99
CA TYR A 118 25.51 19.76 11.14
C TYR A 118 26.42 19.13 12.18
N ALA A 119 26.49 19.67 13.42
CA ALA A 119 27.42 19.19 14.43
C ALA A 119 27.14 17.75 14.88
N ASP A 120 25.86 17.39 15.07
CA ASP A 120 25.40 16.11 15.61
C ASP A 120 24.05 15.65 15.00
N TRP A 121 23.75 16.15 13.81
CA TRP A 121 22.64 15.71 12.99
C TRP A 121 22.86 16.01 11.51
N THR A 122 22.17 15.30 10.65
CA THR A 122 22.21 15.46 9.19
C THR A 122 20.80 15.54 8.64
N LEU A 123 20.61 16.31 7.58
CA LEU A 123 19.43 16.25 6.72
C LEU A 123 19.85 15.68 5.37
N GLU A 124 19.32 14.52 5.01
CA GLU A 124 19.57 13.86 3.74
C GLU A 124 18.39 14.07 2.79
N PHE A 125 18.72 14.49 1.57
CA PHE A 125 17.78 14.57 0.45
C PHE A 125 18.19 13.62 -0.66
N ARG A 126 17.22 12.95 -1.28
CA ARG A 126 17.40 12.14 -2.49
C ARG A 126 16.43 12.58 -3.56
N VAL A 127 16.92 12.73 -4.81
CA VAL A 127 16.13 13.12 -5.96
C VAL A 127 16.25 12.04 -7.02
N TYR A 128 15.15 11.34 -7.24
CA TYR A 128 14.96 10.30 -8.24
C TYR A 128 14.27 10.88 -9.48
N ASN A 129 14.21 10.12 -10.57
CA ASN A 129 13.44 10.53 -11.76
C ASN A 129 11.93 10.59 -11.49
N GLU A 130 11.45 9.82 -10.50
CA GLU A 130 10.04 9.69 -10.13
C GLU A 130 9.68 10.35 -8.79
N GLY A 131 10.58 11.19 -8.22
CA GLY A 131 10.24 11.92 -7.00
C GLY A 131 11.42 12.34 -6.13
N VAL A 132 11.08 12.90 -4.98
CA VAL A 132 12.00 13.45 -3.98
C VAL A 132 11.71 12.82 -2.62
N ALA A 133 12.77 12.52 -1.86
CA ALA A 133 12.65 12.07 -0.49
C ALA A 133 13.65 12.81 0.42
N TRP A 134 13.30 12.92 1.71
CA TRP A 134 14.19 13.46 2.73
C TRP A 134 13.97 12.78 4.07
N ARG A 135 15.02 12.82 4.92
CA ARG A 135 14.95 12.39 6.32
C ARG A 135 15.96 13.13 7.18
N PHE A 136 15.68 13.20 8.47
CA PHE A 136 16.62 13.57 9.50
C PHE A 136 17.42 12.36 9.96
N GLU A 137 18.67 12.58 10.35
CA GLU A 137 19.54 11.63 11.05
C GLU A 137 20.17 12.34 12.23
N THR A 138 20.27 11.70 13.39
CA THR A 138 20.88 12.25 14.60
C THR A 138 22.04 11.40 15.08
N GLU A 139 23.01 12.03 15.74
CA GLU A 139 24.17 11.43 16.39
C GLU A 139 24.30 12.00 17.82
N PHE A 140 23.16 12.04 18.57
CA PHE A 140 23.14 12.54 19.93
C PHE A 140 23.79 11.55 20.90
N GLU A 141 24.48 12.06 21.94
CA GLU A 141 25.15 11.23 22.95
C GLU A 141 24.16 10.43 23.84
N SER A 142 22.92 10.86 23.94
CA SER A 142 21.89 10.23 24.78
C SER A 142 20.58 10.11 24.04
N ASP A 143 19.69 9.23 24.54
CA ASP A 143 18.33 9.08 24.07
C ASP A 143 17.59 10.43 23.97
N ALA A 144 16.72 10.51 23.01
CA ALA A 144 16.00 11.73 22.65
C ALA A 144 14.48 11.58 22.78
N VAL A 145 13.83 12.66 23.19
CA VAL A 145 12.37 12.75 23.22
C VAL A 145 11.93 13.73 22.14
N VAL A 146 11.21 13.22 21.14
CA VAL A 146 10.68 14.01 20.03
C VAL A 146 9.30 14.53 20.42
N LEU A 147 9.14 15.84 20.42
CA LEU A 147 7.88 16.51 20.75
C LEU A 147 7.03 16.78 19.51
N ASP A 148 7.70 17.09 18.37
CA ASP A 148 7.01 17.43 17.13
C ASP A 148 7.95 17.32 15.92
N GLU A 149 7.37 17.12 14.72
CA GLU A 149 8.06 17.17 13.43
C GLU A 149 7.26 18.04 12.47
N THR A 150 7.90 19.04 11.92
CA THR A 150 7.34 19.88 10.85
C THR A 150 7.76 19.33 9.50
N ALA A 151 6.80 18.90 8.71
CA ALA A 151 6.95 18.57 7.29
C ALA A 151 5.77 19.18 6.53
N GLN A 152 6.03 20.27 5.81
CA GLN A 152 5.01 21.01 5.09
C GLN A 152 5.02 20.66 3.60
N PHE A 153 3.85 20.81 2.96
CA PHE A 153 3.61 20.58 1.54
C PHE A 153 2.74 21.72 1.02
N VAL A 154 3.39 22.82 0.60
CA VAL A 154 2.73 24.03 0.13
C VAL A 154 2.66 24.02 -1.39
N PHE A 155 1.50 24.28 -1.97
CA PHE A 155 1.31 24.29 -3.41
C PHE A 155 1.22 25.72 -3.94
N PRO A 156 1.75 25.98 -5.17
CA PRO A 156 1.73 27.32 -5.76
C PRO A 156 0.33 27.80 -6.15
N GLU A 157 -0.61 26.86 -6.23
CA GLU A 157 -2.00 27.05 -6.59
C GLU A 157 -2.91 26.33 -5.59
N ASP A 158 -4.20 26.29 -5.85
CA ASP A 158 -5.19 25.50 -5.12
C ASP A 158 -5.57 24.24 -5.94
N PRO A 159 -4.73 23.17 -5.92
CA PRO A 159 -4.94 21.99 -6.74
C PRO A 159 -6.06 21.10 -6.19
N MET A 160 -6.48 20.13 -6.99
CA MET A 160 -7.36 19.06 -6.56
C MET A 160 -6.56 17.96 -5.87
N ALA A 161 -7.17 17.32 -4.86
CA ALA A 161 -6.56 16.21 -4.14
C ALA A 161 -7.55 15.07 -3.91
N TRP A 162 -7.05 13.84 -3.91
CA TRP A 162 -7.75 12.65 -3.41
C TRP A 162 -7.34 12.43 -1.96
N VAL A 163 -8.30 12.63 -1.06
CA VAL A 163 -8.06 12.68 0.39
C VAL A 163 -8.76 11.52 1.07
N PRO A 164 -8.04 10.57 1.69
CA PRO A 164 -8.61 9.54 2.55
C PRO A 164 -8.76 10.08 3.98
N TYR A 165 -9.92 10.63 4.33
CA TYR A 165 -10.16 11.21 5.65
C TYR A 165 -10.06 10.19 6.78
N SER A 166 -9.40 10.58 7.86
CA SER A 166 -9.39 9.81 9.11
C SER A 166 -10.76 9.84 9.79
N ARG A 167 -11.21 8.69 10.30
CA ARG A 167 -12.51 8.56 11.01
C ARG A 167 -12.48 9.11 12.45
N GLY A 168 -11.34 9.46 12.98
CA GLY A 168 -11.19 9.97 14.34
C GLY A 168 -10.05 10.96 14.43
N LYS A 169 -10.29 12.09 15.08
CA LYS A 169 -9.32 13.17 15.20
C LYS A 169 -8.59 13.16 16.54
N ASP A 170 -9.34 12.97 17.64
CA ASP A 170 -8.84 13.28 18.98
C ASP A 170 -7.69 12.38 19.44
N LEU A 171 -7.73 11.09 19.09
CA LEU A 171 -6.71 10.13 19.50
C LEU A 171 -5.86 9.62 18.34
N ILE A 172 -6.17 10.02 17.11
CA ILE A 172 -5.50 9.52 15.90
C ILE A 172 -5.40 7.98 15.94
N ALA A 173 -6.54 7.33 16.14
CA ALA A 173 -6.70 5.89 16.09
C ALA A 173 -7.63 5.55 14.93
N ASN A 174 -7.16 4.77 13.94
CA ASN A 174 -7.85 4.58 12.68
C ASN A 174 -7.50 3.22 12.07
N SER A 175 -8.47 2.58 11.42
CA SER A 175 -8.27 1.35 10.64
C SER A 175 -7.68 1.59 9.25
N TYR A 176 -7.50 2.84 8.84
CA TYR A 176 -6.98 3.24 7.51
C TYR A 176 -7.86 2.79 6.34
N GLN A 177 -9.14 2.63 6.59
CA GLN A 177 -10.16 2.19 5.65
C GLN A 177 -11.10 3.36 5.38
N SER A 178 -10.82 4.15 4.33
CA SER A 178 -11.65 5.28 3.93
C SER A 178 -11.68 5.42 2.42
N GLN A 179 -12.84 5.79 1.88
CA GLN A 179 -12.96 6.22 0.50
C GLN A 179 -12.25 7.55 0.29
N TYR A 180 -11.83 7.82 -0.93
CA TYR A 180 -11.23 9.10 -1.28
C TYR A 180 -12.28 10.16 -1.55
N THR A 181 -12.08 11.35 -0.97
CA THR A 181 -12.81 12.55 -1.37
C THR A 181 -11.95 13.33 -2.36
N TYR A 182 -12.50 13.65 -3.53
CA TYR A 182 -11.81 14.45 -4.55
C TYR A 182 -12.23 15.91 -4.42
N GLU A 183 -11.33 16.74 -3.90
CA GLU A 183 -11.63 18.14 -3.61
C GLU A 183 -10.40 19.03 -3.70
N LYS A 184 -10.60 20.35 -3.65
CA LYS A 184 -9.52 21.33 -3.58
C LYS A 184 -8.78 21.27 -2.25
N VAL A 185 -7.46 21.45 -2.26
CA VAL A 185 -6.62 21.51 -1.06
C VAL A 185 -7.13 22.55 -0.06
N SER A 186 -7.58 23.72 -0.52
CA SER A 186 -8.13 24.77 0.34
C SER A 186 -9.38 24.36 1.14
N ARG A 187 -10.15 23.39 0.64
CA ARG A 187 -11.34 22.87 1.33
C ARG A 187 -10.98 22.04 2.55
N PHE A 188 -9.92 21.28 2.47
CA PHE A 188 -9.45 20.45 3.57
C PHE A 188 -9.12 21.30 4.80
N GLY A 189 -8.37 22.39 4.66
CA GLY A 189 -7.96 23.26 5.76
C GLY A 189 -9.11 23.95 6.50
N SER A 190 -10.28 24.12 5.86
CA SER A 190 -11.44 24.74 6.47
C SER A 190 -12.22 23.83 7.43
N GLN A 191 -11.98 22.52 7.43
CA GLN A 191 -12.81 21.53 8.13
C GLN A 191 -12.17 20.97 9.41
N SER A 192 -10.94 21.37 9.77
CA SER A 192 -10.20 20.83 10.92
C SER A 192 -10.11 19.28 10.94
N ASN A 193 -10.06 18.63 9.77
CA ASN A 193 -9.98 17.19 9.62
C ASN A 193 -8.53 16.74 9.53
N LEU A 194 -8.32 15.43 9.72
CA LEU A 194 -7.05 14.76 9.46
C LEU A 194 -7.19 13.83 8.26
N THR A 195 -6.12 13.65 7.51
CA THR A 195 -6.00 12.57 6.54
C THR A 195 -4.78 11.72 6.84
N PHE A 196 -4.91 10.41 6.59
CA PHE A 196 -3.76 9.52 6.57
C PHE A 196 -3.16 9.45 5.16
N LEU A 197 -1.96 8.91 5.05
CA LEU A 197 -1.27 8.73 3.77
C LEU A 197 -1.66 7.43 3.07
N PRO A 198 -1.48 7.38 1.71
CA PRO A 198 -0.99 8.45 0.84
C PRO A 198 -2.09 9.43 0.39
N VAL A 199 -1.67 10.65 0.06
CA VAL A 199 -2.55 11.70 -0.52
C VAL A 199 -2.04 12.04 -1.90
N ALA A 200 -2.90 11.98 -2.92
CA ALA A 200 -2.59 12.38 -4.28
C ALA A 200 -3.08 13.80 -4.55
N VAL A 201 -2.22 14.63 -5.12
CA VAL A 201 -2.51 16.04 -5.45
C VAL A 201 -2.26 16.28 -6.92
N LYS A 202 -3.28 16.66 -7.67
CA LYS A 202 -3.21 16.91 -9.12
C LYS A 202 -3.25 18.40 -9.43
N ASN A 203 -2.20 18.88 -10.06
CA ASN A 203 -2.12 20.29 -10.47
C ASN A 203 -2.87 20.55 -11.79
N LYS A 204 -2.93 21.81 -12.21
CA LYS A 204 -3.65 22.20 -13.43
C LYS A 204 -2.96 21.74 -14.72
N SER A 205 -1.66 21.46 -14.70
CA SER A 205 -0.95 20.92 -15.86
C SER A 205 -1.21 19.42 -16.08
N GLY A 206 -1.90 18.77 -15.14
CA GLY A 206 -2.22 17.35 -15.19
C GLY A 206 -1.20 16.45 -14.48
N LYS A 207 -0.11 17.02 -13.93
CA LYS A 207 0.85 16.26 -13.12
C LYS A 207 0.27 15.92 -11.77
N THR A 208 0.58 14.71 -11.29
CA THR A 208 0.11 14.23 -9.99
C THR A 208 1.29 14.04 -9.04
N LEU A 209 1.19 14.62 -7.84
CA LEU A 209 2.09 14.40 -6.73
C LEU A 209 1.46 13.38 -5.78
N LEU A 210 2.27 12.47 -5.22
CA LEU A 210 1.82 11.57 -4.18
C LEU A 210 2.66 11.75 -2.93
N ILE A 211 2.03 12.19 -1.83
CA ILE A 211 2.69 12.34 -0.54
C ILE A 211 2.68 10.99 0.15
N CYS A 212 3.89 10.49 0.46
CA CYS A 212 4.14 9.18 1.03
C CYS A 212 5.18 9.25 2.17
N GLU A 213 5.44 8.12 2.79
CA GLU A 213 6.53 7.93 3.75
C GLU A 213 7.06 6.50 3.70
N SER A 214 8.27 6.28 4.22
CA SER A 214 8.88 4.97 4.33
C SER A 214 9.78 4.85 5.56
N ASP A 215 10.05 3.63 6.01
CA ASP A 215 11.01 3.27 7.06
C ASP A 215 10.67 3.90 8.43
N LEU A 216 9.49 3.55 8.99
CA LEU A 216 9.02 4.15 10.24
C LEU A 216 9.90 3.84 11.46
N ARG A 217 10.37 2.64 11.61
CA ARG A 217 11.24 2.16 12.70
C ARG A 217 11.15 2.96 14.01
N SER A 218 10.36 2.47 14.97
CA SER A 218 10.24 3.11 16.28
C SER A 218 9.87 4.60 16.20
N TYR A 219 8.96 4.93 15.25
CA TYR A 219 8.46 6.28 15.03
C TYR A 219 7.03 6.23 14.48
N PRO A 220 6.14 7.18 14.84
CA PRO A 220 4.75 7.17 14.38
C PRO A 220 4.63 7.46 12.88
N GLY A 221 3.55 6.95 12.28
CA GLY A 221 3.15 7.30 10.91
C GLY A 221 2.70 8.76 10.80
N MET A 222 2.92 9.35 9.63
CA MET A 222 2.54 10.72 9.32
C MET A 222 1.08 10.81 8.89
N PHE A 223 0.32 11.68 9.55
CA PHE A 223 -0.95 12.23 9.10
C PHE A 223 -0.73 13.64 8.58
N LEU A 224 -1.71 14.16 7.83
CA LEU A 224 -1.70 15.54 7.37
C LEU A 224 -2.91 16.29 7.91
N GLU A 225 -2.68 17.53 8.30
CA GLU A 225 -3.70 18.53 8.58
C GLU A 225 -3.60 19.69 7.60
N GLY A 226 -4.72 20.39 7.39
CA GLY A 226 -4.75 21.52 6.46
C GLY A 226 -4.06 22.75 7.02
N MET A 227 -3.34 23.43 6.13
CA MET A 227 -2.77 24.76 6.39
C MET A 227 -3.03 25.69 5.21
N GLU A 228 -2.69 26.97 5.34
CA GLU A 228 -2.83 27.92 4.24
C GLU A 228 -1.97 27.48 3.03
N GLY A 229 -2.62 27.18 1.93
CA GLY A 229 -1.98 26.80 0.66
C GLY A 229 -1.47 25.36 0.61
N GLY A 230 -1.78 24.47 1.60
CA GLY A 230 -1.24 23.13 1.58
C GLY A 230 -1.59 22.27 2.78
N TYR A 231 -0.67 21.37 3.08
CA TYR A 231 -0.75 20.43 4.20
C TYR A 231 0.47 20.56 5.12
N SER A 232 0.27 20.26 6.41
CA SER A 232 1.32 20.08 7.41
C SER A 232 1.22 18.70 8.04
N ALA A 233 2.36 18.11 8.35
CA ALA A 233 2.42 16.84 9.07
C ALA A 233 1.87 16.99 10.49
N THR A 234 1.23 15.93 10.98
CA THR A 234 0.88 15.72 12.38
C THR A 234 1.00 14.25 12.73
N PHE A 235 1.19 13.91 13.98
CA PHE A 235 1.56 12.55 14.41
C PHE A 235 0.76 12.09 15.61
N ALA A 236 0.46 10.80 15.67
CA ALA A 236 -0.11 10.19 16.84
C ALA A 236 0.91 10.21 17.98
N LYS A 237 0.55 10.89 19.09
CA LYS A 237 1.37 10.94 20.30
C LYS A 237 1.42 9.58 20.99
N LEU A 238 2.45 9.34 21.80
CA LEU A 238 2.60 8.11 22.57
C LEU A 238 1.37 7.83 23.45
N PRO A 239 0.88 6.59 23.51
CA PRO A 239 -0.13 6.18 24.48
C PRO A 239 0.35 6.43 25.93
N ASP A 240 -0.49 7.06 26.74
CA ASP A 240 -0.31 7.19 28.17
C ASP A 240 -1.07 6.10 28.92
N SER A 241 -2.36 5.96 28.65
CA SER A 241 -3.18 4.88 29.18
C SER A 241 -3.97 4.16 28.07
N THR A 242 -4.21 2.87 28.30
CA THR A 242 -4.91 1.99 27.37
C THR A 242 -5.95 1.17 28.09
N TYR A 243 -6.93 0.64 27.36
CA TYR A 243 -7.94 -0.28 27.88
C TYR A 243 -8.37 -1.30 26.83
N ILE A 244 -8.92 -2.42 27.27
CA ILE A 244 -9.51 -3.44 26.42
C ILE A 244 -11.03 -3.41 26.61
N PRO A 245 -11.82 -3.07 25.57
CA PRO A 245 -13.27 -3.08 25.66
C PRO A 245 -13.80 -4.50 25.81
N PRO A 246 -14.91 -4.73 26.55
CA PRO A 246 -15.42 -6.09 26.80
C PRO A 246 -15.94 -6.81 25.54
N THR A 247 -16.23 -6.08 24.48
CA THR A 247 -16.77 -6.63 23.23
C THR A 247 -15.71 -7.26 22.32
N ARG A 248 -14.48 -6.72 22.34
CA ARG A 248 -13.33 -7.19 21.56
C ARG A 248 -12.08 -7.14 22.41
N CYS A 249 -11.11 -8.02 22.16
CA CYS A 249 -9.82 -8.01 22.84
C CYS A 249 -8.81 -7.05 22.22
N GLN A 250 -9.26 -6.09 21.43
CA GLN A 250 -8.46 -5.05 20.81
C GLN A 250 -8.03 -4.01 21.84
N LEU A 251 -6.74 -3.69 21.89
CA LEU A 251 -6.21 -2.64 22.74
C LEU A 251 -6.61 -1.25 22.20
N LYS A 252 -7.32 -0.47 23.02
CA LYS A 252 -7.73 0.90 22.69
C LYS A 252 -6.95 1.92 23.51
N ILE A 253 -6.74 3.10 22.95
CA ILE A 253 -6.08 4.22 23.61
C ILE A 253 -7.13 5.01 24.42
N ALA A 254 -6.86 5.25 25.70
CA ALA A 254 -7.67 6.12 26.55
C ALA A 254 -7.11 7.55 26.59
N THR A 255 -5.79 7.68 26.81
CA THR A 255 -5.10 8.98 26.83
C THR A 255 -3.73 8.90 26.15
N ARG A 256 -3.20 10.06 25.72
CA ARG A 256 -1.88 10.18 25.12
C ARG A 256 -1.00 11.14 25.90
N GLN A 257 0.31 10.90 25.88
CA GLN A 257 1.35 11.80 26.37
C GLN A 257 1.50 13.00 25.41
N ASP A 258 2.26 14.02 25.83
CA ASP A 258 2.57 15.16 24.96
C ASP A 258 3.91 14.99 24.22
N VAL A 259 4.20 13.78 23.75
CA VAL A 259 5.39 13.44 22.99
C VAL A 259 5.02 12.47 21.85
N ILE A 260 5.66 12.60 20.70
CA ILE A 260 5.39 11.71 19.56
C ILE A 260 6.28 10.45 19.56
N ALA A 261 7.54 10.58 20.03
CA ALA A 261 8.43 9.43 20.12
C ALA A 261 9.50 9.60 21.21
N ARG A 262 9.99 8.47 21.74
CA ARG A 262 11.21 8.33 22.54
C ARG A 262 12.16 7.44 21.74
N THR A 263 13.34 7.95 21.43
CA THR A 263 14.23 7.32 20.45
C THR A 263 15.66 7.26 20.99
N GLU A 264 16.42 6.32 20.45
CA GLU A 264 17.88 6.36 20.58
C GLU A 264 18.41 7.68 20.03
N GLY A 265 19.48 8.20 20.63
CA GLY A 265 20.10 9.46 20.22
C GLY A 265 20.73 9.39 18.83
N THR A 266 21.33 8.23 18.50
CA THR A 266 21.92 7.98 17.19
C THR A 266 20.96 7.13 16.35
N ARG A 267 20.32 7.76 15.35
CA ARG A 267 19.37 7.09 14.48
C ARG A 267 19.07 7.85 13.19
N SER A 268 18.46 7.15 12.23
CA SER A 268 17.74 7.76 11.11
C SER A 268 16.25 7.82 11.42
N TYR A 269 15.58 8.91 11.02
CA TYR A 269 14.13 9.09 11.08
C TYR A 269 13.47 8.64 9.77
N PRO A 270 12.13 8.47 9.72
CA PRO A 270 11.44 8.04 8.53
C PRO A 270 11.69 8.95 7.32
N TRP A 271 11.69 8.35 6.14
CA TRP A 271 11.68 9.09 4.89
C TRP A 271 10.32 9.74 4.66
N ARG A 272 10.31 11.04 4.34
CA ARG A 272 9.18 11.75 3.77
C ARG A 272 9.38 11.81 2.27
N ILE A 273 8.32 11.53 1.51
CA ILE A 273 8.40 11.29 0.05
C ILE A 273 7.35 12.14 -0.65
N VAL A 274 7.76 12.79 -1.73
CA VAL A 274 6.87 13.35 -2.75
C VAL A 274 7.20 12.66 -4.07
N ALA A 275 6.39 11.66 -4.44
CA ALA A 275 6.46 11.08 -5.77
C ALA A 275 5.87 12.06 -6.78
N VAL A 276 6.43 12.09 -8.00
CA VAL A 276 6.04 13.00 -9.08
C VAL A 276 5.73 12.18 -10.33
N ALA A 277 4.52 12.33 -10.87
CA ALA A 277 4.08 11.70 -12.09
C ALA A 277 3.62 12.74 -13.12
N GLU A 278 4.14 12.65 -14.36
CA GLU A 278 3.69 13.47 -15.49
C GLU A 278 2.28 13.10 -15.93
N ASN A 279 1.92 11.84 -15.75
CA ASN A 279 0.58 11.29 -15.99
C ASN A 279 0.26 10.20 -14.98
N ASP A 280 -1.03 9.91 -14.81
CA ASP A 280 -1.51 9.03 -13.75
C ASP A 280 -0.96 7.59 -13.82
N ILE A 281 -0.71 7.05 -15.03
CA ILE A 281 -0.24 5.66 -15.21
C ILE A 281 1.17 5.40 -14.66
N GLN A 282 1.95 6.44 -14.35
CA GLN A 282 3.26 6.29 -13.74
C GLN A 282 3.20 6.00 -12.23
N LEU A 283 2.08 6.35 -11.56
CA LEU A 283 1.96 6.20 -10.12
C LEU A 283 1.98 4.73 -9.63
N PRO A 284 1.18 3.79 -10.19
CA PRO A 284 1.09 2.45 -9.64
C PRO A 284 2.39 1.65 -9.71
N THR A 285 3.35 2.08 -10.53
CA THR A 285 4.68 1.46 -10.67
C THR A 285 5.79 2.28 -10.01
N ASN A 286 5.47 3.32 -9.25
CA ASN A 286 6.45 4.08 -8.47
C ASN A 286 6.97 3.24 -7.30
N ASP A 287 8.27 3.04 -7.22
CA ASP A 287 8.91 2.12 -6.26
C ASP A 287 9.58 2.82 -5.07
N LEU A 288 9.44 4.15 -4.93
CA LEU A 288 10.19 4.93 -3.92
C LEU A 288 9.95 4.45 -2.49
N VAL A 289 8.72 4.08 -2.14
CA VAL A 289 8.42 3.59 -0.78
C VAL A 289 9.15 2.29 -0.48
N TYR A 290 9.20 1.37 -1.43
CA TYR A 290 9.93 0.11 -1.30
C TYR A 290 11.44 0.35 -1.25
N LEU A 291 11.98 1.15 -2.17
CA LEU A 291 13.42 1.48 -2.27
C LEU A 291 13.97 2.18 -1.03
N LEU A 292 13.16 2.98 -0.35
CA LEU A 292 13.54 3.73 0.85
C LEU A 292 13.31 2.96 2.15
N GLY A 293 12.68 1.79 2.10
CA GLY A 293 12.63 0.85 3.22
C GLY A 293 14.01 0.28 3.54
N GLU A 294 14.22 -0.17 4.77
CA GLU A 294 15.46 -0.86 5.15
C GLU A 294 15.74 -2.07 4.25
N PRO A 295 17.01 -2.36 3.98
CA PRO A 295 17.40 -3.60 3.32
C PRO A 295 16.86 -4.83 4.04
N ARG A 296 16.63 -5.89 3.27
CA ARG A 296 16.12 -7.17 3.77
C ARG A 296 16.94 -7.73 4.93
N LYS A 297 16.27 -8.04 6.04
CA LYS A 297 16.84 -8.68 7.24
C LYS A 297 16.69 -10.21 7.23
N VAL A 298 15.78 -10.76 6.44
CA VAL A 298 15.56 -12.21 6.30
C VAL A 298 16.50 -12.77 5.25
N GLY A 299 17.36 -13.70 5.62
CA GLY A 299 18.37 -14.28 4.74
C GLY A 299 17.75 -15.21 3.69
N ASP A 300 17.20 -16.34 4.14
CA ASP A 300 16.49 -17.30 3.28
C ASP A 300 15.01 -16.92 3.17
N VAL A 301 14.56 -16.71 1.94
CA VAL A 301 13.15 -16.41 1.61
C VAL A 301 12.46 -17.58 0.90
N SER A 302 13.14 -18.71 0.71
CA SER A 302 12.62 -19.85 -0.07
C SER A 302 11.40 -20.52 0.58
N TRP A 303 11.22 -20.38 1.87
CA TRP A 303 10.09 -20.88 2.63
C TRP A 303 8.82 -20.04 2.47
N ILE A 304 8.94 -18.77 2.07
CA ILE A 304 7.81 -17.87 1.83
C ILE A 304 7.15 -18.29 0.51
N LYS A 305 5.87 -18.63 0.56
CA LYS A 305 5.11 -19.13 -0.59
C LYS A 305 3.81 -18.35 -0.74
N PRO A 306 3.84 -17.17 -1.36
CA PRO A 306 2.61 -16.43 -1.68
C PRO A 306 1.66 -17.28 -2.54
N GLY A 307 0.39 -16.93 -2.54
CA GLY A 307 -0.60 -17.65 -3.34
C GLY A 307 -2.03 -17.24 -3.04
N LEU A 308 -2.96 -17.91 -3.72
CA LEU A 308 -4.39 -17.74 -3.48
C LEU A 308 -4.78 -18.35 -2.13
N VAL A 309 -5.81 -17.80 -1.52
CA VAL A 309 -6.35 -18.30 -0.25
C VAL A 309 -7.86 -18.33 -0.26
N SER A 310 -8.48 -19.45 0.14
CA SER A 310 -9.93 -19.54 0.35
C SER A 310 -10.26 -19.13 1.78
N TRP A 311 -11.25 -18.25 1.93
CA TRP A 311 -11.53 -17.57 3.20
C TRP A 311 -13.03 -17.49 3.48
N GLU A 312 -13.44 -17.79 4.75
CA GLU A 312 -14.83 -18.01 5.10
C GLU A 312 -15.53 -16.80 5.75
N TRP A 313 -14.78 -15.84 6.29
CA TRP A 313 -15.36 -14.78 7.11
C TRP A 313 -16.27 -13.84 6.31
N TRP A 314 -15.85 -13.45 5.09
CA TRP A 314 -16.63 -12.53 4.27
C TRP A 314 -18.01 -13.07 3.93
N ASN A 315 -18.09 -14.37 3.60
CA ASN A 315 -19.31 -15.06 3.21
C ASN A 315 -20.07 -15.70 4.38
N ASP A 316 -19.66 -15.43 5.63
CA ASP A 316 -20.27 -15.95 6.88
C ASP A 316 -20.38 -17.49 6.88
N CYS A 317 -19.31 -18.17 6.48
CA CYS A 317 -19.29 -19.64 6.30
C CYS A 317 -20.42 -20.17 5.41
N GLY A 318 -20.84 -19.44 4.38
CA GLY A 318 -22.07 -19.57 3.60
C GLY A 318 -22.18 -20.83 2.72
N LEU A 319 -21.69 -22.00 3.17
CA LEU A 319 -21.80 -23.26 2.44
C LEU A 319 -23.27 -23.70 2.29
N THR A 320 -23.59 -24.19 1.09
CA THR A 320 -24.93 -24.73 0.76
C THR A 320 -24.82 -26.16 0.22
N ASN A 321 -25.91 -26.90 0.22
CA ASN A 321 -25.98 -28.30 -0.22
C ASN A 321 -25.02 -29.25 0.53
N ILE A 322 -24.89 -29.03 1.85
CA ILE A 322 -24.08 -29.83 2.76
C ILE A 322 -24.98 -30.53 3.80
N ASN A 323 -24.44 -31.55 4.47
CA ASN A 323 -25.18 -32.38 5.45
C ASN A 323 -24.81 -32.04 6.91
N PHE A 324 -24.13 -30.93 7.14
CA PHE A 324 -23.75 -30.42 8.47
C PHE A 324 -24.13 -28.94 8.59
N LYS A 325 -24.09 -28.39 9.80
CA LYS A 325 -24.31 -26.96 10.05
C LYS A 325 -23.01 -26.18 9.78
N PRO A 326 -22.97 -25.26 8.80
CA PRO A 326 -21.79 -24.43 8.57
C PRO A 326 -21.55 -23.45 9.73
N GLY A 327 -20.30 -23.02 9.89
CA GLY A 327 -19.85 -22.12 10.94
C GLY A 327 -18.40 -22.38 11.28
N VAL A 328 -17.90 -21.78 12.37
CA VAL A 328 -16.53 -21.98 12.84
C VAL A 328 -16.39 -23.37 13.48
N ASN A 329 -16.18 -24.38 12.64
CA ASN A 329 -16.05 -25.78 13.06
C ASN A 329 -15.24 -26.61 12.05
N THR A 330 -14.76 -27.76 12.51
CA THR A 330 -13.89 -28.67 11.74
C THR A 330 -14.47 -29.09 10.39
N GLU A 331 -15.78 -29.38 10.32
CA GLU A 331 -16.40 -29.87 9.08
C GLU A 331 -16.49 -28.76 8.01
N THR A 332 -16.74 -27.53 8.42
CA THR A 332 -16.70 -26.37 7.53
C THR A 332 -15.31 -26.20 6.93
N TYR A 333 -14.26 -26.21 7.75
CA TYR A 333 -12.89 -26.03 7.25
C TYR A 333 -12.42 -27.18 6.37
N LYS A 334 -12.84 -28.43 6.61
CA LYS A 334 -12.59 -29.53 5.67
C LYS A 334 -13.20 -29.27 4.29
N ALA A 335 -14.43 -28.74 4.23
CA ALA A 335 -15.05 -28.39 2.95
C ALA A 335 -14.29 -27.29 2.22
N TYR A 336 -13.76 -26.28 2.93
CA TYR A 336 -12.88 -25.25 2.35
C TYR A 336 -11.54 -25.83 1.89
N ILE A 337 -10.94 -26.76 2.62
CA ILE A 337 -9.72 -27.48 2.22
C ILE A 337 -9.97 -28.31 0.96
N ASP A 338 -11.08 -29.06 0.88
CA ASP A 338 -11.43 -29.88 -0.29
C ASP A 338 -11.66 -29.02 -1.54
N PHE A 339 -12.30 -27.85 -1.38
CA PHE A 339 -12.42 -26.85 -2.45
C PHE A 339 -11.06 -26.31 -2.88
N ALA A 340 -10.23 -25.89 -1.93
CA ALA A 340 -8.89 -25.37 -2.20
C ALA A 340 -8.03 -26.42 -2.96
N ALA A 341 -8.05 -27.67 -2.51
CA ALA A 341 -7.35 -28.78 -3.16
C ALA A 341 -7.82 -29.01 -4.61
N ARG A 342 -9.13 -28.94 -4.86
CA ARG A 342 -9.70 -29.13 -6.20
C ARG A 342 -9.18 -28.12 -7.23
N PHE A 343 -8.93 -26.87 -6.81
CA PHE A 343 -8.51 -25.78 -7.67
C PHE A 343 -7.03 -25.38 -7.50
N ASN A 344 -6.23 -26.21 -6.81
CA ASN A 344 -4.83 -25.94 -6.50
C ASN A 344 -4.61 -24.61 -5.75
N ILE A 345 -5.56 -24.21 -4.91
CA ILE A 345 -5.44 -23.05 -4.02
C ILE A 345 -4.56 -23.48 -2.85
N PRO A 346 -3.40 -22.84 -2.62
CA PRO A 346 -2.42 -23.36 -1.66
C PRO A 346 -2.81 -23.18 -0.19
N TYR A 347 -3.79 -22.32 0.13
CA TYR A 347 -4.13 -22.01 1.52
C TYR A 347 -5.63 -21.87 1.77
N ILE A 348 -5.99 -22.10 3.05
CA ILE A 348 -7.19 -21.51 3.65
C ILE A 348 -6.77 -20.63 4.83
N ILE A 349 -7.57 -19.59 5.13
CA ILE A 349 -7.54 -18.88 6.42
C ILE A 349 -8.66 -19.45 7.29
N ILE A 350 -8.33 -19.70 8.56
CA ILE A 350 -9.28 -19.93 9.65
C ILE A 350 -9.36 -18.60 10.40
N ASP A 351 -10.44 -17.86 10.19
CA ASP A 351 -10.63 -16.49 10.70
C ASP A 351 -11.17 -16.45 12.14
N GLU A 352 -11.61 -15.28 12.62
CA GLU A 352 -12.03 -15.03 14.02
C GLU A 352 -12.97 -16.12 14.55
N GLY A 353 -12.68 -16.65 15.73
CA GLY A 353 -13.58 -17.57 16.43
C GLY A 353 -13.05 -18.98 16.68
N TRP A 354 -11.91 -19.36 16.11
CA TRP A 354 -11.29 -20.68 16.29
C TRP A 354 -10.59 -20.85 17.66
N SER A 355 -10.12 -19.77 18.27
CA SER A 355 -9.47 -19.73 19.58
C SER A 355 -10.31 -18.93 20.58
N ALA A 356 -9.92 -18.97 21.86
CA ALA A 356 -10.42 -18.01 22.83
C ALA A 356 -10.01 -16.59 22.40
N LYS A 357 -10.88 -15.61 22.62
CA LYS A 357 -10.65 -14.23 22.15
C LYS A 357 -9.52 -13.50 22.86
N ASP A 358 -9.21 -13.91 24.10
CA ASP A 358 -8.20 -13.34 25.00
C ASP A 358 -6.96 -14.21 25.19
N ASP A 359 -6.93 -15.40 24.58
CA ASP A 359 -5.78 -16.30 24.63
C ASP A 359 -5.68 -17.14 23.35
N ILE A 360 -4.73 -16.80 22.51
CA ILE A 360 -4.51 -17.51 21.24
C ILE A 360 -4.11 -18.97 21.43
N MET A 361 -3.55 -19.35 22.59
CA MET A 361 -3.14 -20.73 22.89
C MET A 361 -4.32 -21.66 23.23
N VAL A 362 -5.51 -21.12 23.48
CA VAL A 362 -6.71 -21.87 23.81
C VAL A 362 -7.56 -22.11 22.57
N ILE A 363 -7.38 -23.25 21.92
CA ILE A 363 -8.16 -23.67 20.75
C ILE A 363 -9.55 -24.10 21.19
N LYS A 364 -10.61 -23.64 20.52
CA LYS A 364 -12.00 -24.06 20.83
C LYS A 364 -12.26 -25.50 20.42
N GLU A 365 -13.03 -26.23 21.24
CA GLU A 365 -13.38 -27.65 21.04
C GLU A 365 -14.03 -27.94 19.66
N ALA A 366 -14.75 -26.97 19.09
CA ALA A 366 -15.37 -27.10 17.77
C ALA A 366 -14.36 -27.19 16.60
N VAL A 367 -13.09 -26.84 16.84
CA VAL A 367 -12.05 -26.76 15.80
C VAL A 367 -10.89 -27.70 16.16
N ASP A 368 -10.82 -28.84 15.50
CA ASP A 368 -9.65 -29.74 15.58
C ASP A 368 -8.54 -29.18 14.65
N LEU A 369 -7.84 -28.12 15.10
CA LEU A 369 -6.82 -27.45 14.30
C LEU A 369 -5.70 -28.42 13.87
N LYS A 370 -5.26 -29.32 14.76
CA LYS A 370 -4.21 -30.30 14.44
C LYS A 370 -4.67 -31.29 13.37
N GLY A 371 -5.93 -31.79 13.49
CA GLY A 371 -6.52 -32.64 12.46
C GLY A 371 -6.72 -31.93 11.14
N LEU A 372 -7.10 -30.65 11.14
CA LEU A 372 -7.23 -29.83 9.93
C LEU A 372 -5.89 -29.60 9.24
N ILE A 373 -4.82 -29.34 9.98
CA ILE A 373 -3.46 -29.19 9.42
C ILE A 373 -3.02 -30.50 8.74
N ALA A 374 -3.22 -31.63 9.37
CA ALA A 374 -2.91 -32.94 8.78
C ALA A 374 -3.77 -33.19 7.54
N TYR A 375 -5.07 -32.92 7.59
CA TYR A 375 -6.01 -33.07 6.47
C TYR A 375 -5.63 -32.18 5.26
N GLY A 376 -5.23 -30.93 5.53
CA GLY A 376 -4.76 -30.01 4.52
C GLY A 376 -3.42 -30.43 3.90
N ALA A 377 -2.47 -30.89 4.73
CA ALA A 377 -1.17 -31.36 4.25
C ALA A 377 -1.27 -32.53 3.27
N GLU A 378 -2.19 -33.48 3.51
CA GLU A 378 -2.48 -34.60 2.58
C GLU A 378 -3.00 -34.11 1.21
N ARG A 379 -3.49 -32.85 1.14
CA ARG A 379 -4.10 -32.23 -0.05
C ARG A 379 -3.29 -31.08 -0.62
N ASN A 380 -2.09 -30.85 -0.10
CA ASN A 380 -1.23 -29.71 -0.42
C ASN A 380 -1.88 -28.34 -0.12
N VAL A 381 -2.72 -28.26 0.90
CA VAL A 381 -3.36 -27.03 1.38
C VAL A 381 -2.82 -26.66 2.75
N GLY A 382 -2.16 -25.51 2.85
CA GLY A 382 -1.68 -24.94 4.11
C GLY A 382 -2.77 -24.20 4.86
N ILE A 383 -2.59 -24.03 6.16
CA ILE A 383 -3.51 -23.31 7.03
C ILE A 383 -2.84 -22.07 7.58
N ILE A 384 -3.51 -20.93 7.43
CA ILE A 384 -3.19 -19.65 8.06
C ILE A 384 -4.27 -19.41 9.12
N ILE A 385 -3.91 -18.89 10.28
CA ILE A 385 -4.84 -18.66 11.39
C ILE A 385 -4.90 -17.18 11.75
N TRP A 386 -6.09 -16.72 12.13
CA TRP A 386 -6.34 -15.34 12.54
C TRP A 386 -5.94 -15.11 14.01
N ALA A 387 -5.50 -13.88 14.31
CA ALA A 387 -5.15 -13.47 15.66
C ALA A 387 -5.40 -11.96 15.88
N VAL A 388 -5.80 -11.59 17.11
CA VAL A 388 -5.79 -10.18 17.54
C VAL A 388 -4.36 -9.75 17.84
N ALA A 389 -3.94 -8.59 17.32
CA ALA A 389 -2.55 -8.13 17.39
C ALA A 389 -1.97 -8.12 18.83
N ASN A 390 -2.67 -7.50 19.78
CA ASN A 390 -2.19 -7.44 21.16
C ASN A 390 -2.25 -8.79 21.87
N VAL A 391 -3.19 -9.68 21.53
CA VAL A 391 -3.30 -11.03 22.12
C VAL A 391 -2.17 -11.92 21.63
N LEU A 392 -1.78 -11.78 20.36
CA LEU A 392 -0.61 -12.46 19.82
C LEU A 392 0.69 -11.90 20.40
N ASP A 393 0.83 -10.57 20.50
CA ASP A 393 2.04 -9.89 21.05
C ASP A 393 2.31 -10.30 22.51
N ASP A 394 1.25 -10.50 23.32
CA ASP A 394 1.37 -10.94 24.72
C ASP A 394 2.06 -12.32 24.90
N LYS A 395 1.94 -13.22 23.91
CA LYS A 395 2.54 -14.57 23.91
C LYS A 395 3.34 -14.84 22.63
N LEU A 396 3.94 -13.82 22.03
CA LEU A 396 4.45 -13.83 20.67
C LEU A 396 5.40 -15.00 20.38
N GLU A 397 6.47 -15.16 21.16
CA GLU A 397 7.45 -16.22 20.95
C GLU A 397 6.87 -17.62 21.17
N GLU A 398 6.07 -17.79 22.22
CA GLU A 398 5.40 -19.06 22.53
C GLU A 398 4.42 -19.46 21.42
N ALA A 399 3.59 -18.54 20.96
CA ALA A 399 2.61 -18.78 19.91
C ALA A 399 3.28 -19.07 18.56
N CYS A 400 4.27 -18.28 18.16
CA CYS A 400 5.02 -18.52 16.92
C CYS A 400 5.71 -19.88 16.92
N ALA A 401 6.40 -20.25 18.00
CA ALA A 401 7.04 -21.55 18.14
C ALA A 401 6.04 -22.71 18.09
N PHE A 402 4.96 -22.61 18.85
CA PHE A 402 3.94 -23.65 18.96
C PHE A 402 3.22 -23.90 17.63
N TYR A 403 2.73 -22.83 16.98
CA TYR A 403 1.95 -22.96 15.75
C TYR A 403 2.82 -23.31 14.54
N SER A 404 4.07 -22.82 14.46
CA SER A 404 5.04 -23.26 13.46
C SER A 404 5.34 -24.75 13.59
N GLN A 405 5.61 -25.25 14.80
CA GLN A 405 5.83 -26.66 15.06
C GLN A 405 4.61 -27.52 14.72
N MET A 406 3.39 -27.01 14.92
CA MET A 406 2.15 -27.69 14.55
C MET A 406 1.97 -27.77 13.03
N GLY A 407 2.59 -26.87 12.25
CA GLY A 407 2.54 -26.84 10.79
C GLY A 407 1.71 -25.71 10.19
N VAL A 408 1.26 -24.75 10.99
CA VAL A 408 0.64 -23.50 10.53
C VAL A 408 1.58 -22.75 9.61
N LYS A 409 1.06 -22.08 8.58
CA LYS A 409 1.84 -21.38 7.53
C LYS A 409 1.96 -19.89 7.77
N GLY A 410 1.16 -19.32 8.64
CA GLY A 410 1.19 -17.89 8.93
C GLY A 410 0.03 -17.44 9.79
N PHE A 411 0.04 -16.15 10.07
CA PHE A 411 -1.02 -15.46 10.79
C PHE A 411 -1.65 -14.36 9.93
N LYS A 412 -2.99 -14.27 9.96
CA LYS A 412 -3.73 -13.04 9.67
C LYS A 412 -3.87 -12.29 10.99
N VAL A 413 -3.13 -11.20 11.16
CA VAL A 413 -3.07 -10.45 12.43
C VAL A 413 -3.87 -9.17 12.29
N ASP A 414 -4.83 -8.96 13.18
CA ASP A 414 -5.86 -7.95 13.03
C ASP A 414 -5.97 -7.00 14.23
N PHE A 415 -6.64 -5.85 14.01
CA PHE A 415 -7.01 -4.86 15.03
C PHE A 415 -5.85 -4.05 15.62
N PHE A 416 -4.92 -3.61 14.80
CA PHE A 416 -3.93 -2.59 15.19
C PHE A 416 -4.60 -1.22 15.34
N ASP A 417 -5.35 -0.75 14.36
CA ASP A 417 -6.14 0.50 14.28
C ASP A 417 -5.38 1.75 14.74
N ARG A 418 -4.06 1.79 14.58
CA ARG A 418 -3.18 2.91 14.96
C ARG A 418 -1.77 2.74 14.40
N ASP A 419 -0.99 3.82 14.41
CA ASP A 419 0.41 3.86 13.98
C ASP A 419 1.30 4.71 14.89
N ASP A 420 0.92 4.88 16.16
CA ASP A 420 1.84 5.46 17.14
C ASP A 420 3.08 4.58 17.33
N GLN A 421 4.16 5.13 17.86
CA GLN A 421 5.44 4.43 18.02
C GLN A 421 5.28 3.03 18.63
N ARG A 422 4.46 2.85 19.68
CA ARG A 422 4.28 1.53 20.33
C ARG A 422 3.64 0.50 19.40
N CYS A 423 2.72 0.95 18.54
CA CYS A 423 2.12 0.06 17.55
C CYS A 423 3.13 -0.30 16.45
N VAL A 424 3.89 0.68 15.97
CA VAL A 424 4.96 0.41 15.00
C VAL A 424 5.96 -0.59 15.58
N ASP A 425 6.40 -0.41 16.83
CA ASP A 425 7.31 -1.34 17.51
C ASP A 425 6.71 -2.75 17.62
N MET A 426 5.41 -2.88 17.90
CA MET A 426 4.70 -4.17 17.91
C MET A 426 4.78 -4.84 16.53
N VAL A 427 4.51 -4.12 15.44
CA VAL A 427 4.58 -4.67 14.07
C VAL A 427 5.98 -5.19 13.75
N TYR A 428 7.04 -4.48 14.16
CA TYR A 428 8.41 -4.93 13.95
C TYR A 428 8.73 -6.20 14.77
N ARG A 429 8.30 -6.28 16.05
CA ARG A 429 8.45 -7.51 16.86
C ARG A 429 7.72 -8.70 16.25
N LEU A 430 6.48 -8.50 15.79
CA LEU A 430 5.70 -9.53 15.08
C LEU A 430 6.43 -10.02 13.83
N ALA A 431 6.98 -9.10 13.04
CA ALA A 431 7.75 -9.43 11.85
C ALA A 431 9.01 -10.25 12.19
N GLU A 432 9.77 -9.86 13.20
CA GLU A 432 10.98 -10.55 13.62
C GLU A 432 10.70 -11.96 14.14
N ALA A 433 9.71 -12.11 15.01
CA ALA A 433 9.31 -13.41 15.53
C ALA A 433 8.76 -14.32 14.43
N ALA A 434 7.82 -13.85 13.62
CA ALA A 434 7.25 -14.64 12.52
C ALA A 434 8.34 -15.08 11.52
N GLY A 435 9.29 -14.20 11.20
CA GLY A 435 10.44 -14.54 10.35
C GLY A 435 11.33 -15.63 10.94
N THR A 436 11.57 -15.59 12.26
CA THR A 436 12.37 -16.58 12.98
C THR A 436 11.73 -17.97 12.91
N TYR A 437 10.41 -18.04 12.99
CA TYR A 437 9.64 -19.30 12.99
C TYR A 437 9.07 -19.68 11.62
N HIS A 438 9.47 -19.01 10.55
CA HIS A 438 9.03 -19.24 9.18
C HIS A 438 7.49 -19.18 9.00
N LEU A 439 6.87 -18.14 9.54
CA LEU A 439 5.46 -17.86 9.44
C LEU A 439 5.22 -16.62 8.57
N MET A 440 4.35 -16.72 7.58
CA MET A 440 3.91 -15.56 6.79
C MET A 440 2.95 -14.68 7.62
N LEU A 441 2.92 -13.39 7.31
CA LEU A 441 2.00 -12.44 7.92
C LEU A 441 1.12 -11.77 6.87
N ASP A 442 -0.16 -11.69 7.18
CA ASP A 442 -1.16 -10.85 6.56
C ASP A 442 -1.70 -9.91 7.64
N LEU A 443 -1.53 -8.59 7.47
CA LEU A 443 -1.81 -7.61 8.51
C LEU A 443 -3.10 -6.85 8.21
N HIS A 444 -4.06 -6.92 9.13
CA HIS A 444 -5.38 -6.28 9.05
C HIS A 444 -5.59 -5.21 10.11
N GLY A 445 -6.51 -4.26 9.88
CA GLY A 445 -6.66 -3.10 10.76
C GLY A 445 -5.35 -2.32 10.92
N ILE A 446 -4.49 -2.36 9.92
CA ILE A 446 -3.11 -1.87 9.92
C ILE A 446 -2.97 -0.59 9.10
N TYR A 447 -1.96 0.20 9.38
CA TYR A 447 -1.57 1.31 8.52
C TYR A 447 -0.97 0.83 7.18
N LYS A 448 -0.92 1.73 6.19
CA LYS A 448 -0.30 1.49 4.87
C LYS A 448 1.09 0.88 4.99
N PRO A 449 1.56 0.07 4.04
CA PRO A 449 2.96 -0.35 3.96
C PRO A 449 3.90 0.87 3.91
N THR A 450 5.04 0.73 4.57
CA THR A 450 6.08 1.76 4.66
C THR A 450 7.46 1.19 4.32
N GLY A 451 7.51 0.34 3.28
CA GLY A 451 8.71 -0.38 2.88
C GLY A 451 9.02 -1.61 3.76
N LEU A 452 8.18 -1.94 4.73
CA LEU A 452 8.40 -3.04 5.67
C LEU A 452 8.43 -4.41 4.97
N ASN A 453 7.71 -4.57 3.86
CA ASN A 453 7.76 -5.75 3.00
C ASN A 453 9.10 -5.92 2.25
N ARG A 454 9.94 -4.89 2.13
CA ARG A 454 11.35 -5.01 1.72
C ARG A 454 12.20 -5.63 2.83
N THR A 455 12.03 -5.12 4.05
CA THR A 455 12.81 -5.54 5.21
C THR A 455 12.43 -6.96 5.65
N TYR A 456 11.13 -7.26 5.64
CA TYR A 456 10.54 -8.54 6.04
C TYR A 456 9.59 -9.08 4.96
N PRO A 457 10.10 -9.74 3.91
CA PRO A 457 9.30 -10.19 2.75
C PRO A 457 8.20 -11.22 3.09
N HIS A 458 8.22 -11.81 4.27
CA HIS A 458 7.17 -12.70 4.76
C HIS A 458 5.94 -11.96 5.29
N ILE A 459 5.97 -10.63 5.41
CA ILE A 459 4.75 -9.84 5.50
C ILE A 459 4.23 -9.71 4.06
N VAL A 460 3.39 -10.65 3.69
CA VAL A 460 2.96 -10.81 2.29
C VAL A 460 1.82 -9.88 1.92
N ASN A 461 1.00 -9.46 2.92
CA ASN A 461 -0.13 -8.55 2.66
C ASN A 461 -0.36 -7.57 3.81
N PHE A 462 -1.03 -6.46 3.47
CA PHE A 462 -1.46 -5.41 4.40
C PHE A 462 -2.85 -4.96 3.97
N GLU A 463 -3.80 -4.90 4.89
CA GLU A 463 -5.07 -4.24 4.62
C GLU A 463 -4.86 -2.73 4.42
N GLY A 464 -5.10 -1.89 5.40
CA GLY A 464 -4.95 -0.44 5.28
C GLY A 464 -5.57 0.13 3.99
N VAL A 465 -6.67 -0.46 3.53
CA VAL A 465 -7.40 -0.18 2.31
C VAL A 465 -8.90 -0.29 2.59
N PHE A 466 -9.72 0.47 1.88
CA PHE A 466 -11.19 0.33 1.95
C PHE A 466 -11.60 -0.89 1.13
N GLY A 467 -11.43 -2.10 1.72
CA GLY A 467 -11.59 -3.37 1.03
C GLY A 467 -13.04 -3.80 0.82
N LEU A 468 -13.21 -4.95 0.16
CA LEU A 468 -14.54 -5.49 -0.14
C LEU A 468 -15.33 -5.92 1.13
N GLU A 469 -14.69 -5.97 2.29
CA GLU A 469 -15.38 -6.18 3.56
C GLU A 469 -16.42 -5.11 3.87
N GLU A 470 -16.17 -3.88 3.48
CA GLU A 470 -17.02 -2.72 3.75
C GLU A 470 -18.43 -2.82 3.15
N VAL A 471 -18.63 -3.63 2.11
CA VAL A 471 -19.95 -3.86 1.51
C VAL A 471 -20.89 -4.68 2.41
N LYS A 472 -20.36 -5.35 3.45
CA LYS A 472 -21.17 -6.13 4.39
C LYS A 472 -22.07 -5.23 5.26
N TRP A 473 -21.67 -3.96 5.49
CA TRP A 473 -22.34 -3.04 6.42
C TRP A 473 -22.54 -1.61 5.89
N SER A 474 -22.05 -1.31 4.70
CA SER A 474 -22.19 0.00 4.08
C SER A 474 -22.52 -0.09 2.59
N ASN A 475 -22.96 1.02 1.99
CA ASN A 475 -23.16 1.15 0.56
C ASN A 475 -22.16 2.16 -0.03
N PRO A 476 -20.89 1.76 -0.21
CA PRO A 476 -19.86 2.59 -0.82
C PRO A 476 -20.00 2.69 -2.34
N ASP A 477 -19.12 3.43 -3.00
CA ASP A 477 -18.93 3.38 -4.45
C ASP A 477 -17.65 2.56 -4.76
N MET A 478 -17.78 1.22 -4.75
CA MET A 478 -16.62 0.33 -4.94
C MET A 478 -16.00 0.44 -6.34
N PRO A 479 -16.75 0.42 -7.46
CA PRO A 479 -16.13 0.57 -8.78
C PRO A 479 -15.36 1.87 -8.97
N LEU A 480 -15.77 2.97 -8.34
CA LEU A 480 -14.99 4.20 -8.31
C LEU A 480 -13.72 4.04 -7.45
N TYR A 481 -13.85 3.42 -6.28
CA TYR A 481 -12.72 3.17 -5.39
C TYR A 481 -11.69 2.25 -6.03
N ASP A 482 -12.13 1.19 -6.72
CA ASP A 482 -11.30 0.15 -7.35
C ASP A 482 -10.45 0.69 -8.52
N VAL A 483 -10.87 1.80 -9.14
CA VAL A 483 -10.07 2.51 -10.16
C VAL A 483 -9.37 3.77 -9.61
N THR A 484 -9.41 3.97 -8.30
CA THR A 484 -8.74 5.10 -7.61
C THR A 484 -7.56 4.62 -6.77
N PHE A 485 -7.78 3.66 -5.86
CA PHE A 485 -6.75 3.25 -4.90
C PHE A 485 -5.51 2.60 -5.53
N PRO A 486 -5.54 1.95 -6.70
CA PRO A 486 -4.34 1.43 -7.33
C PRO A 486 -3.30 2.51 -7.66
N TYR A 487 -3.77 3.73 -7.92
CA TYR A 487 -2.90 4.89 -8.18
C TYR A 487 -2.40 5.57 -6.91
N ILE A 488 -2.99 5.28 -5.75
CA ILE A 488 -2.73 5.98 -4.49
C ILE A 488 -2.22 5.00 -3.43
N ARG A 489 -3.11 4.19 -2.81
CA ARG A 489 -2.77 3.29 -1.71
C ARG A 489 -1.80 2.17 -2.14
N GLN A 490 -2.01 1.57 -3.31
CA GLN A 490 -1.19 0.46 -3.79
C GLN A 490 0.25 0.87 -4.13
N VAL A 491 0.52 2.15 -4.35
CA VAL A 491 1.88 2.69 -4.54
C VAL A 491 2.76 2.41 -3.33
N GLN A 492 2.17 2.41 -2.13
CA GLN A 492 2.88 2.13 -0.88
C GLN A 492 3.27 0.65 -0.71
N GLY A 493 2.62 -0.26 -1.40
CA GLY A 493 2.89 -1.70 -1.33
C GLY A 493 1.63 -2.55 -1.41
N PRO A 494 1.75 -3.88 -1.19
CA PRO A 494 0.67 -4.84 -1.38
C PRO A 494 -0.59 -4.52 -0.58
N VAL A 495 -1.73 -5.04 -1.08
CA VAL A 495 -3.03 -4.80 -0.48
C VAL A 495 -3.79 -6.10 -0.25
N ASP A 496 -4.36 -6.30 0.93
CA ASP A 496 -5.42 -7.27 1.13
C ASP A 496 -6.79 -6.60 0.97
N TYR A 497 -7.28 -6.64 -0.27
CA TYR A 497 -8.57 -6.05 -0.65
C TYR A 497 -9.75 -7.00 -0.40
N THR A 498 -9.50 -8.30 -0.21
CA THR A 498 -10.49 -9.36 0.00
C THR A 498 -11.44 -9.58 -1.19
N GLN A 499 -10.92 -9.59 -2.42
CA GLN A 499 -11.67 -9.72 -3.67
C GLN A 499 -12.28 -11.12 -3.90
N GLY A 500 -13.12 -11.23 -4.95
CA GLY A 500 -13.58 -12.51 -5.50
C GLY A 500 -15.07 -12.80 -5.31
N ALA A 501 -15.89 -11.81 -5.01
CA ALA A 501 -17.33 -12.00 -4.82
C ALA A 501 -18.03 -12.54 -6.08
N TYR A 502 -18.89 -13.55 -5.90
CA TYR A 502 -19.68 -14.19 -6.96
C TYR A 502 -21.16 -13.79 -6.95
N ILE A 503 -21.61 -13.06 -5.94
CA ILE A 503 -22.87 -12.32 -6.00
C ILE A 503 -22.50 -10.90 -6.41
N ASN A 504 -22.87 -10.52 -7.62
CA ASN A 504 -22.52 -9.23 -8.22
C ASN A 504 -23.79 -8.40 -8.46
N SER A 505 -23.70 -7.09 -8.28
CA SER A 505 -24.85 -6.21 -8.39
C SER A 505 -24.61 -4.98 -9.25
N THR A 506 -25.67 -4.47 -9.87
CA THR A 506 -25.68 -3.11 -10.42
C THR A 506 -25.66 -2.09 -9.27
N LYS A 507 -25.42 -0.82 -9.58
CA LYS A 507 -25.45 0.26 -8.59
C LYS A 507 -26.79 0.34 -7.85
N GLU A 508 -27.89 0.18 -8.61
CA GLU A 508 -29.26 0.25 -8.11
C GLU A 508 -29.72 -1.04 -7.42
N GLY A 509 -29.13 -2.19 -7.78
CA GLY A 509 -29.49 -3.50 -7.24
C GLY A 509 -28.70 -3.90 -6.01
N PHE A 510 -27.75 -3.05 -5.56
CA PHE A 510 -26.94 -3.35 -4.39
C PHE A 510 -27.75 -3.26 -3.09
N GLU A 511 -27.61 -4.30 -2.26
CA GLU A 511 -28.23 -4.37 -0.94
C GLU A 511 -27.19 -4.76 0.12
N ILE A 512 -27.18 -4.05 1.25
CA ILE A 512 -26.33 -4.39 2.38
C ILE A 512 -26.82 -5.69 3.00
N ASN A 513 -25.96 -6.70 3.06
CA ASN A 513 -26.27 -7.97 3.72
C ASN A 513 -25.00 -8.56 4.36
N TYR A 514 -24.96 -8.58 5.68
CA TYR A 514 -23.80 -9.06 6.42
C TYR A 514 -23.53 -10.55 6.21
N HIS A 515 -24.58 -11.38 6.13
CA HIS A 515 -24.46 -12.85 6.07
C HIS A 515 -24.39 -13.38 4.62
N LYS A 516 -24.82 -12.61 3.66
CA LYS A 516 -24.77 -12.94 2.23
C LYS A 516 -24.41 -11.70 1.44
N PRO A 517 -23.19 -11.22 1.60
CA PRO A 517 -22.75 -9.98 0.95
C PRO A 517 -22.69 -10.14 -0.57
N MET A 518 -22.73 -9.00 -1.26
CA MET A 518 -22.56 -8.92 -2.71
C MET A 518 -21.56 -7.81 -3.05
N SER A 519 -20.82 -7.96 -4.16
CA SER A 519 -20.02 -6.87 -4.70
C SER A 519 -20.85 -5.96 -5.57
N GLN A 520 -20.46 -4.70 -5.66
CA GLN A 520 -20.88 -3.80 -6.71
C GLN A 520 -20.07 -4.04 -7.98
N GLY A 521 -20.65 -3.78 -9.16
CA GLY A 521 -20.01 -4.04 -10.45
C GLY A 521 -20.18 -5.48 -10.93
N THR A 522 -19.44 -5.84 -11.99
CA THR A 522 -19.64 -7.10 -12.71
C THR A 522 -18.76 -8.25 -12.18
N ARG A 523 -19.10 -9.49 -12.60
CA ARG A 523 -18.25 -10.66 -12.39
C ARG A 523 -16.87 -10.48 -13.03
N ALA A 524 -16.82 -9.93 -14.24
CA ALA A 524 -15.58 -9.68 -14.94
C ALA A 524 -14.70 -8.63 -14.22
N HIS A 525 -15.32 -7.65 -13.55
CA HIS A 525 -14.61 -6.72 -12.67
C HIS A 525 -13.92 -7.47 -11.53
N GLN A 526 -14.64 -8.33 -10.80
CA GLN A 526 -14.06 -9.12 -9.71
C GLN A 526 -12.90 -10.03 -10.18
N VAL A 527 -12.99 -10.59 -11.39
CA VAL A 527 -11.89 -11.38 -11.98
C VAL A 527 -10.69 -10.50 -12.32
N ALA A 528 -10.90 -9.31 -12.88
CA ALA A 528 -9.82 -8.41 -13.28
C ALA A 528 -9.03 -7.87 -12.07
N THR A 529 -9.63 -7.80 -10.87
CA THR A 529 -8.92 -7.37 -9.65
C THR A 529 -7.72 -8.25 -9.33
N TYR A 530 -7.74 -9.56 -9.65
CA TYR A 530 -6.61 -10.48 -9.44
C TYR A 530 -5.38 -10.15 -10.30
N VAL A 531 -5.54 -9.35 -11.35
CA VAL A 531 -4.42 -8.84 -12.15
C VAL A 531 -4.08 -7.41 -11.77
N VAL A 532 -5.08 -6.57 -11.49
CA VAL A 532 -4.86 -5.14 -11.23
C VAL A 532 -4.29 -4.89 -9.83
N PHE A 533 -4.80 -5.60 -8.82
CA PHE A 533 -4.37 -5.40 -7.45
C PHE A 533 -3.08 -6.16 -7.14
N ASP A 534 -2.19 -5.55 -6.38
CA ASP A 534 -0.94 -6.15 -5.93
C ASP A 534 -1.18 -6.86 -4.59
N SER A 535 -1.48 -8.15 -4.66
CA SER A 535 -1.87 -8.95 -3.50
C SER A 535 -1.17 -10.32 -3.53
N PRO A 536 0.05 -10.43 -2.98
CA PRO A 536 0.78 -11.70 -2.94
C PRO A 536 0.05 -12.85 -2.24
N LEU A 537 -0.79 -12.55 -1.26
CA LEU A 537 -1.71 -13.51 -0.64
C LEU A 537 -3.15 -13.11 -0.97
N ALA A 538 -3.65 -13.49 -2.17
CA ALA A 538 -4.91 -12.98 -2.69
C ALA A 538 -6.11 -13.84 -2.24
N MET A 539 -7.10 -13.19 -1.63
CA MET A 539 -8.30 -13.84 -1.13
C MET A 539 -9.23 -14.32 -2.26
N LEU A 540 -9.87 -15.46 -2.04
CA LEU A 540 -11.14 -15.83 -2.64
C LEU A 540 -12.20 -15.67 -1.52
N CYS A 541 -12.88 -14.54 -1.48
CA CYS A 541 -13.71 -14.16 -0.33
C CYS A 541 -15.09 -14.82 -0.31
N ASP A 542 -15.55 -15.37 -1.44
CA ASP A 542 -16.87 -15.99 -1.51
C ASP A 542 -16.85 -17.46 -1.08
N THR A 543 -18.02 -18.06 -0.94
CA THR A 543 -18.17 -19.46 -0.49
C THR A 543 -17.75 -20.45 -1.58
N PRO A 544 -17.14 -21.59 -1.21
CA PRO A 544 -16.91 -22.71 -2.13
C PRO A 544 -18.15 -23.12 -2.92
N SER A 545 -19.34 -22.99 -2.36
CA SER A 545 -20.59 -23.33 -3.06
C SER A 545 -20.85 -22.44 -4.28
N HIS A 546 -20.52 -21.15 -4.22
CA HIS A 546 -20.67 -20.23 -5.35
C HIS A 546 -19.60 -20.46 -6.41
N TYR A 547 -18.34 -20.68 -6.00
CA TYR A 547 -17.25 -20.99 -6.92
C TYR A 547 -17.47 -22.30 -7.68
N LEU A 548 -17.99 -23.33 -6.99
CA LEU A 548 -18.35 -24.62 -7.61
C LEU A 548 -19.54 -24.54 -8.57
N ALA A 549 -20.42 -23.54 -8.41
CA ALA A 549 -21.54 -23.32 -9.32
C ALA A 549 -21.10 -22.66 -10.65
N ASP A 550 -19.90 -22.04 -10.69
CA ASP A 550 -19.33 -21.42 -11.90
C ASP A 550 -17.85 -21.80 -12.07
N VAL A 551 -17.63 -23.08 -12.36
CA VAL A 551 -16.28 -23.65 -12.51
C VAL A 551 -15.43 -22.94 -13.56
N PRO A 552 -15.93 -22.55 -14.77
CA PRO A 552 -15.10 -21.87 -15.76
C PRO A 552 -14.50 -20.54 -15.29
N CYS A 553 -15.26 -19.76 -14.54
CA CYS A 553 -14.78 -18.51 -13.93
C CYS A 553 -13.77 -18.78 -12.82
N THR A 554 -14.02 -19.78 -11.98
CA THR A 554 -13.14 -20.17 -10.88
C THR A 554 -11.79 -20.67 -11.43
N GLU A 555 -11.79 -21.53 -12.46
CA GLU A 555 -10.57 -21.96 -13.13
C GLU A 555 -9.80 -20.80 -13.78
N PHE A 556 -10.49 -19.80 -14.29
CA PHE A 556 -9.84 -18.60 -14.81
C PHE A 556 -9.11 -17.84 -13.71
N ILE A 557 -9.76 -17.56 -12.57
CA ILE A 557 -9.14 -16.90 -11.42
C ILE A 557 -7.93 -17.68 -10.92
N THR A 558 -8.08 -19.00 -10.72
CA THR A 558 -7.01 -19.83 -10.14
C THR A 558 -5.85 -20.08 -11.11
N SER A 559 -5.98 -19.67 -12.38
CA SER A 559 -4.88 -19.64 -13.35
C SER A 559 -4.06 -18.35 -13.30
N ILE A 560 -4.47 -17.34 -12.51
CA ILE A 560 -3.75 -16.09 -12.35
C ILE A 560 -2.80 -16.21 -11.13
N PRO A 561 -1.48 -15.99 -11.30
CA PRO A 561 -0.57 -15.97 -10.16
C PRO A 561 -0.76 -14.73 -9.29
N THR A 562 -0.29 -14.78 -8.06
CA THR A 562 -0.39 -13.66 -7.12
C THR A 562 0.89 -12.83 -7.04
N VAL A 563 2.00 -13.32 -7.59
CA VAL A 563 3.31 -12.63 -7.66
C VAL A 563 3.80 -12.65 -9.10
N PHE A 564 4.29 -11.53 -9.56
CA PHE A 564 4.70 -11.30 -10.94
C PHE A 564 6.17 -10.86 -11.03
N GLU A 565 6.76 -10.99 -12.21
CA GLU A 565 8.14 -10.62 -12.49
C GLU A 565 8.26 -9.20 -13.05
N GLN A 566 7.21 -8.75 -13.73
CA GLN A 566 7.09 -7.40 -14.27
C GLN A 566 5.65 -6.93 -14.17
N THR A 567 5.49 -5.62 -13.98
CA THR A 567 4.18 -4.93 -13.95
C THR A 567 4.27 -3.62 -14.70
N HIS A 568 3.31 -3.36 -15.60
CA HIS A 568 3.18 -2.11 -16.33
C HIS A 568 1.71 -1.65 -16.34
N ILE A 569 1.50 -0.34 -16.31
CA ILE A 569 0.18 0.25 -16.54
C ILE A 569 0.19 0.80 -17.96
N ILE A 570 -0.63 0.23 -18.82
CA ILE A 570 -0.63 0.56 -20.25
C ILE A 570 -1.69 1.59 -20.64
N ALA A 571 -2.71 1.79 -19.81
CA ALA A 571 -3.70 2.85 -19.96
C ALA A 571 -4.40 3.10 -18.62
N GLY A 572 -4.90 4.32 -18.38
CA GLY A 572 -5.67 4.61 -17.19
C GLY A 572 -5.70 6.08 -16.80
N GLN A 573 -6.62 6.39 -15.89
CA GLN A 573 -6.80 7.69 -15.26
C GLN A 573 -7.43 7.49 -13.88
N ILE A 574 -6.92 8.17 -12.87
CA ILE A 574 -7.42 8.06 -11.48
C ILE A 574 -8.91 8.35 -11.43
N GLY A 575 -9.67 7.44 -10.83
CA GLY A 575 -11.12 7.56 -10.66
C GLY A 575 -11.93 7.22 -11.90
N GLU A 576 -11.31 6.84 -13.01
CA GLU A 576 -12.01 6.49 -14.24
C GLU A 576 -11.81 5.03 -14.64
N TYR A 577 -10.57 4.62 -14.91
CA TYR A 577 -10.25 3.26 -15.32
C TYR A 577 -8.76 2.97 -15.15
N ILE A 578 -8.40 1.69 -15.20
CA ILE A 578 -7.01 1.23 -15.18
C ILE A 578 -6.86 -0.02 -16.03
N VAL A 579 -5.75 -0.11 -16.77
CA VAL A 579 -5.32 -1.32 -17.50
C VAL A 579 -3.92 -1.67 -17.08
N THR A 580 -3.80 -2.78 -16.37
CA THR A 580 -2.54 -3.33 -15.86
C THR A 580 -2.14 -4.54 -16.68
N THR A 581 -0.87 -4.64 -17.05
CA THR A 581 -0.29 -5.85 -17.62
C THR A 581 0.85 -6.36 -16.74
N ARG A 582 0.90 -7.66 -16.53
CA ARG A 582 1.88 -8.32 -15.66
C ARG A 582 2.45 -9.56 -16.34
N GLU A 583 3.70 -9.90 -16.04
CA GLU A 583 4.38 -11.06 -16.62
C GLU A 583 4.80 -12.02 -15.51
N LYS A 584 4.64 -13.31 -15.76
CA LYS A 584 5.16 -14.40 -14.92
C LYS A 584 5.46 -15.63 -15.76
N ASP A 585 6.72 -16.15 -15.66
CA ASP A 585 7.17 -17.37 -16.33
C ASP A 585 6.89 -17.35 -17.86
N GLY A 586 7.07 -16.19 -18.51
CA GLY A 586 6.85 -15.99 -19.94
C GLY A 586 5.38 -15.88 -20.36
N LYS A 587 4.43 -15.89 -19.41
CA LYS A 587 3.01 -15.63 -19.65
C LYS A 587 2.67 -14.20 -19.26
N TRP A 588 1.76 -13.59 -20.00
CA TRP A 588 1.27 -12.26 -19.71
C TRP A 588 -0.18 -12.28 -19.22
N TYR A 589 -0.45 -11.43 -18.29
CA TYR A 589 -1.77 -11.24 -17.67
C TYR A 589 -2.17 -9.79 -17.82
N VAL A 590 -3.38 -9.52 -18.32
CA VAL A 590 -3.91 -8.16 -18.44
C VAL A 590 -5.20 -8.07 -17.65
N GLY A 591 -5.34 -7.02 -16.83
CA GLY A 591 -6.56 -6.69 -16.11
C GLY A 591 -7.02 -5.28 -16.46
N ALA A 592 -8.29 -5.10 -16.78
CA ALA A 592 -8.91 -3.81 -17.05
C ALA A 592 -10.13 -3.62 -16.14
N LEU A 593 -10.21 -2.47 -15.47
CA LEU A 593 -11.31 -2.06 -14.59
C LEU A 593 -11.84 -0.70 -15.03
N THR A 594 -13.14 -0.47 -14.92
CA THR A 594 -13.78 0.85 -15.08
C THR A 594 -14.68 1.17 -13.88
N ASN A 595 -14.93 2.46 -13.67
CA ASN A 595 -15.95 2.95 -12.75
C ASN A 595 -17.38 2.64 -13.28
N TRP A 596 -18.40 3.38 -12.85
CA TRP A 596 -19.77 3.18 -13.35
C TRP A 596 -20.02 3.68 -14.79
N ASP A 597 -19.01 4.21 -15.46
CA ASP A 597 -19.12 4.58 -16.87
C ASP A 597 -18.75 3.39 -17.76
N GLU A 598 -19.62 3.07 -18.73
CA GLU A 598 -19.29 2.13 -19.78
C GLU A 598 -18.13 2.66 -20.61
N ARG A 599 -17.17 1.78 -20.96
CA ARG A 599 -15.97 2.20 -21.64
C ARG A 599 -15.51 1.20 -22.69
N GLU A 600 -15.07 1.70 -23.82
CA GLU A 600 -14.31 0.93 -24.79
C GLU A 600 -12.82 1.19 -24.58
N VAL A 601 -12.06 0.12 -24.37
CA VAL A 601 -10.61 0.18 -24.14
C VAL A 601 -9.88 -0.64 -25.19
N ILE A 602 -8.88 -0.03 -25.81
CA ILE A 602 -7.98 -0.74 -26.72
C ILE A 602 -6.76 -1.20 -25.93
N ILE A 603 -6.56 -2.51 -25.83
CA ILE A 603 -5.39 -3.13 -25.22
C ILE A 603 -4.37 -3.37 -26.33
N ASN A 604 -3.31 -2.55 -26.36
CA ASN A 604 -2.21 -2.71 -27.29
C ASN A 604 -1.22 -3.74 -26.75
N LEU A 605 -0.90 -4.76 -27.53
CA LEU A 605 -0.05 -5.88 -27.13
C LEU A 605 1.44 -5.71 -27.51
N SER A 606 1.90 -4.48 -27.71
CA SER A 606 3.29 -4.18 -28.08
C SER A 606 4.34 -4.61 -27.04
N PHE A 607 3.94 -4.98 -25.84
CA PHE A 607 4.79 -5.57 -24.82
C PHE A 607 5.17 -7.04 -25.10
N LEU A 608 4.45 -7.72 -26.00
CA LEU A 608 4.78 -9.08 -26.45
C LEU A 608 6.05 -9.11 -27.31
N GLU A 609 6.76 -10.22 -27.31
CA GLU A 609 7.98 -10.40 -28.11
C GLU A 609 7.65 -10.39 -29.61
N LYS A 610 8.35 -9.52 -30.36
CA LYS A 610 8.17 -9.40 -31.81
C LYS A 610 8.47 -10.70 -32.54
N GLY A 611 7.57 -11.07 -33.45
CA GLY A 611 7.71 -12.26 -34.29
C GLY A 611 7.25 -13.57 -33.64
N LYS A 612 6.84 -13.54 -32.36
CA LYS A 612 6.18 -14.69 -31.72
C LYS A 612 4.66 -14.60 -31.85
N GLN A 613 4.04 -15.77 -31.94
CA GLN A 613 2.58 -15.95 -31.92
C GLN A 613 2.13 -16.39 -30.52
N TYR A 614 1.01 -15.90 -30.10
CA TYR A 614 0.42 -16.17 -28.79
C TYR A 614 -1.06 -16.52 -28.91
N THR A 615 -1.57 -17.15 -27.86
CA THR A 615 -3.00 -17.36 -27.64
C THR A 615 -3.41 -16.54 -26.43
N ALA A 616 -4.41 -15.66 -26.59
CA ALA A 616 -5.01 -14.89 -25.52
C ALA A 616 -6.37 -15.48 -25.13
N LYS A 617 -6.52 -15.94 -23.88
CA LYS A 617 -7.80 -16.31 -23.27
C LYS A 617 -8.36 -15.07 -22.58
N LEU A 618 -9.46 -14.54 -23.10
CA LEU A 618 -10.12 -13.34 -22.63
C LEU A 618 -11.41 -13.69 -21.87
N LEU A 619 -11.52 -13.25 -20.62
CA LEU A 619 -12.76 -13.16 -19.85
C LEU A 619 -13.17 -11.67 -19.77
N ALA A 620 -14.34 -11.32 -20.26
CA ALA A 620 -14.84 -9.94 -20.30
C ALA A 620 -16.35 -9.87 -20.07
N ASP A 621 -16.83 -8.67 -19.79
CA ASP A 621 -18.25 -8.39 -19.69
C ASP A 621 -19.02 -8.90 -20.93
N ALA A 622 -20.19 -9.50 -20.72
CA ALA A 622 -21.16 -9.79 -21.77
C ALA A 622 -21.91 -8.53 -22.18
N ALA A 623 -22.59 -8.58 -23.31
CA ALA A 623 -23.31 -7.42 -23.85
C ALA A 623 -24.41 -6.87 -22.92
N ASP A 624 -24.93 -7.69 -22.00
CA ASP A 624 -25.97 -7.33 -21.03
C ASP A 624 -25.47 -7.22 -19.58
N SER A 625 -24.14 -7.19 -19.35
CA SER A 625 -23.55 -7.15 -18.00
C SER A 625 -23.89 -5.87 -17.22
N SER A 626 -24.17 -4.74 -17.89
CA SER A 626 -24.66 -3.52 -17.22
C SER A 626 -26.02 -3.70 -16.53
N VAL A 627 -26.75 -4.78 -16.85
CA VAL A 627 -28.07 -5.11 -16.26
C VAL A 627 -28.03 -6.45 -15.52
N LYS A 628 -27.18 -7.36 -15.97
CA LYS A 628 -26.95 -8.69 -15.39
C LYS A 628 -25.47 -8.84 -15.04
N PRO A 629 -25.05 -8.27 -13.92
CA PRO A 629 -23.62 -8.12 -13.59
C PRO A 629 -22.88 -9.46 -13.40
N GLU A 630 -23.59 -10.54 -13.17
CA GLU A 630 -23.03 -11.90 -13.11
C GLU A 630 -22.65 -12.49 -14.49
N LYS A 631 -23.07 -11.84 -15.60
CA LYS A 631 -22.80 -12.33 -16.95
C LYS A 631 -21.42 -11.92 -17.45
N TYR A 632 -20.74 -12.87 -18.05
CA TYR A 632 -19.45 -12.66 -18.69
C TYR A 632 -19.31 -13.57 -19.92
N LYS A 633 -18.27 -13.37 -20.73
CA LYS A 633 -17.94 -14.20 -21.86
C LYS A 633 -16.45 -14.59 -21.79
N ILE A 634 -16.17 -15.88 -22.03
CA ILE A 634 -14.80 -16.35 -22.27
C ILE A 634 -14.63 -16.58 -23.77
N SER A 635 -13.53 -16.09 -24.34
CA SER A 635 -13.12 -16.31 -25.74
C SER A 635 -11.61 -16.51 -25.84
N THR A 636 -11.19 -17.16 -26.92
CA THR A 636 -9.78 -17.38 -27.23
C THR A 636 -9.46 -16.70 -28.56
N ILE A 637 -8.36 -15.96 -28.62
CA ILE A 637 -7.95 -15.13 -29.75
C ILE A 637 -6.48 -15.39 -30.02
N ASP A 638 -6.12 -15.57 -31.30
CA ASP A 638 -4.73 -15.61 -31.73
C ASP A 638 -4.20 -14.19 -31.86
N VAL A 639 -3.03 -13.92 -31.27
CA VAL A 639 -2.46 -12.58 -31.18
C VAL A 639 -0.94 -12.57 -31.34
N ASP A 640 -0.39 -11.41 -31.61
CA ASP A 640 1.04 -11.11 -31.62
C ASP A 640 1.30 -9.69 -31.10
N SER A 641 2.55 -9.24 -31.16
CA SER A 641 2.96 -7.91 -30.69
C SER A 641 2.41 -6.73 -31.50
N ALA A 642 1.80 -6.96 -32.66
CA ALA A 642 1.12 -5.93 -33.46
C ALA A 642 -0.39 -5.90 -33.24
N SER A 643 -0.91 -6.85 -32.47
CA SER A 643 -2.34 -6.99 -32.22
C SER A 643 -2.87 -5.94 -31.23
N GLU A 644 -4.09 -5.49 -31.49
CA GLU A 644 -4.89 -4.65 -30.59
C GLU A 644 -6.21 -5.36 -30.27
N ILE A 645 -6.57 -5.40 -29.00
CA ILE A 645 -7.80 -6.02 -28.55
C ILE A 645 -8.74 -4.93 -28.02
N LEU A 646 -9.85 -4.74 -28.72
CA LEU A 646 -10.93 -3.88 -28.23
C LEU A 646 -11.76 -4.64 -27.19
N VAL A 647 -11.80 -4.16 -25.96
CA VAL A 647 -12.69 -4.64 -24.89
C VAL A 647 -13.73 -3.59 -24.55
N LYS A 648 -14.99 -4.06 -24.37
CA LYS A 648 -16.09 -3.23 -23.91
C LYS A 648 -16.33 -3.55 -22.45
N LEU A 649 -16.15 -2.56 -21.60
CA LEU A 649 -16.39 -2.64 -20.17
C LEU A 649 -17.78 -2.11 -19.87
N ALA A 650 -18.58 -2.90 -19.17
CA ALA A 650 -19.92 -2.52 -18.70
C ALA A 650 -19.82 -1.49 -17.57
N LYS A 651 -20.95 -1.01 -17.06
CA LYS A 651 -21.00 -0.17 -15.84
C LYS A 651 -20.44 -0.94 -14.64
N GLY A 652 -19.39 -0.40 -14.01
CA GLY A 652 -18.65 -1.13 -12.98
C GLY A 652 -18.05 -2.42 -13.52
N GLY A 653 -17.60 -2.41 -14.77
CA GLY A 653 -17.19 -3.59 -15.52
C GLY A 653 -15.68 -3.84 -15.52
N GLY A 654 -15.31 -4.97 -16.12
CA GLY A 654 -13.93 -5.38 -16.22
C GLY A 654 -13.64 -6.39 -17.32
N ALA A 655 -12.36 -6.66 -17.52
CA ALA A 655 -11.88 -7.73 -18.37
C ALA A 655 -10.53 -8.25 -17.87
N ALA A 656 -10.28 -9.54 -18.07
CA ALA A 656 -8.99 -10.15 -17.79
C ALA A 656 -8.52 -11.03 -18.96
N LEU A 657 -7.21 -11.00 -19.25
CA LEU A 657 -6.60 -11.83 -20.28
C LEU A 657 -5.46 -12.66 -19.68
N ILE A 658 -5.32 -13.88 -20.17
CA ILE A 658 -4.14 -14.73 -19.97
C ILE A 658 -3.57 -15.00 -21.36
N ILE A 659 -2.30 -14.62 -21.58
CA ILE A 659 -1.64 -14.67 -22.90
C ILE A 659 -0.44 -15.60 -22.80
N GLU A 660 -0.45 -16.66 -23.61
CA GLU A 660 0.58 -17.68 -23.61
C GLU A 660 1.20 -17.84 -25.01
N ALA A 661 2.50 -18.07 -25.09
CA ALA A 661 3.18 -18.34 -26.35
C ALA A 661 2.69 -19.69 -26.94
N LYS A 662 2.52 -19.74 -28.26
CA LYS A 662 2.17 -20.96 -29.00
C LYS A 662 3.37 -21.90 -29.14
#